data_d2b42d4e290584ffe5469f0bfbed6952
#
_entry.id   d2b42d4e290584ffe5469f0bfbed6952
#
_cell.length_a   1.000
_cell.length_b   1.000
_cell.length_c   1.000
_cell.angle_alpha   90.00
_cell.angle_beta   90.00
_cell.angle_gamma   90.00
#
_symmetry.space_group_name_H-M   'P 1'
#
loop_
_entity.id
_entity.type
_entity.pdbx_description
1 polymer ?
#
loop_
_entity_poly.entity_id
_entity_poly.type
_entity_poly.pdbx_seq_one_letter_code
_entity_poly.pdbx_strand_id
1 'polypeptide(L)'
;MVKRIDQDELKRLVSELGISEFTARLLINRGIKDPERAIRFLNPSEEDLHDPFLLKDMDRAVQILLRAREQNEAILVYGDYDVDGISGAAVLKEFLEEHGWKVMHYIPKRIDEGYGLQPQVLESFRNEGAKILVTVDCGVTAIDAVHIAKNMGYDVVISDHHETAEVLPPADAVLDPKRKDDEYPFKDLAGVGVAFKLISAVASRLSLNEEKIFRYLDLVALGTVADMVKLIDENRFIVKDGLERMRKTDRPGLAMLLSRLQITEPDSRDIGFRVAPKINAAGRLDAAHDAFDLLTTRDHTLVSQLIDVLFEYNATRQEIESRIFENAVEQIERGALHKYPIIVVRGRDWHVGVIGIVAARLCHRYNKPVIVISEGAEGARASARSISGVNLIDVLQPFLEYFEEFGGHPLAVGFSLESQSVDRFIEALKSYDIPLEDQSSVLEVDAVLRLEDINENLINELRRLEPFGHGNPEPLFLCEGVKIEAAKLFGQNQSNVRLVMSFNGKRFEATGFGVGHLFEASLYEPAGMDIVFTIKGKVPTLYVVDAEVNERKLSSGHATLQEPELRHRLSQLEQILAEPLVGSLFVFDLRMRNAFFYWLFTACKRKCAVISLNNVLSTQLYHTLLRYFDHSIDYLNSLNCEVKNNHALMTLSYFMANLDTVLRRYDLFIINELALFGELQEEQEVLSFFDVVSRLPTRFSAVSVKKPDWLYDLAMALNLSPTYERLCRPTYGLLESAGQIEDVLNETSCFLFSDNKNLAKFYREFSGTNHNVVVYSHSMKPNQRFSALNAIRRKKPKLLLSSTNTDGIPNLLGEEAQISISDSPLTLFELLDAVSFDGTFQILNLSFTQDDVIKRKLEIGELFPDIGLIERIVREMGPTVQIREFLNLLVERGYARNSSYARILLRVLEELGARQLDGRLDLSGVDTRRNSLRLSEGKLEKLYFERFVERFLLQRAKGIYKALSNPRVVI
;
A
#
# COMPACT_ATOMS: atom_id res chain seq x y z
N MET A 1 -8.72 -0.82 -20.35
CA MET A 1 -9.31 -0.72 -21.72
C MET A 1 -8.27 -0.16 -22.69
N VAL A 2 -8.13 -0.71 -23.90
CA VAL A 2 -7.22 -0.18 -24.93
C VAL A 2 -7.86 1.06 -25.59
N LYS A 3 -7.12 2.17 -25.66
CA LYS A 3 -7.59 3.40 -26.30
C LYS A 3 -7.94 3.15 -27.77
N ARG A 4 -9.11 3.59 -28.19
CA ARG A 4 -9.55 3.50 -29.57
C ARG A 4 -8.96 4.67 -30.36
N ILE A 5 -8.42 4.39 -31.52
CA ILE A 5 -7.87 5.40 -32.44
C ILE A 5 -8.58 5.37 -33.78
N ASP A 6 -8.58 6.49 -34.45
CA ASP A 6 -9.04 6.61 -35.81
C ASP A 6 -7.98 6.03 -36.76
N GLN A 7 -8.39 5.08 -37.58
CA GLN A 7 -7.48 4.38 -38.49
C GLN A 7 -7.03 5.26 -39.66
N ASP A 8 -7.82 6.23 -40.07
CA ASP A 8 -7.45 7.13 -41.15
C ASP A 8 -6.43 8.17 -40.68
N GLU A 9 -6.60 8.69 -39.45
CA GLU A 9 -5.58 9.52 -38.79
C GLU A 9 -4.25 8.78 -38.60
N LEU A 10 -4.31 7.49 -38.20
CA LEU A 10 -3.12 6.66 -38.07
C LEU A 10 -2.37 6.53 -39.39
N LYS A 11 -3.05 6.12 -40.46
CA LYS A 11 -2.46 5.95 -41.80
C LYS A 11 -1.89 7.26 -42.32
N ARG A 12 -2.57 8.38 -42.07
CA ARG A 12 -2.09 9.71 -42.48
C ARG A 12 -0.77 10.06 -41.82
N LEU A 13 -0.65 9.95 -40.48
CA LEU A 13 0.60 10.25 -39.78
C LEU A 13 1.75 9.32 -40.22
N VAL A 14 1.46 8.02 -40.39
CA VAL A 14 2.46 7.07 -40.86
C VAL A 14 2.99 7.45 -42.26
N SER A 15 2.07 7.77 -43.21
CA SER A 15 2.45 8.04 -44.59
C SER A 15 3.16 9.41 -44.76
N GLU A 16 2.74 10.45 -44.03
CA GLU A 16 3.28 11.79 -44.14
C GLU A 16 4.64 11.94 -43.41
N LEU A 17 4.79 11.23 -42.26
CA LEU A 17 5.99 11.40 -41.42
C LEU A 17 7.01 10.24 -41.56
N GLY A 18 6.65 9.14 -42.22
CA GLY A 18 7.51 7.96 -42.28
C GLY A 18 7.82 7.33 -40.93
N ILE A 19 6.93 7.49 -39.95
CA ILE A 19 7.03 6.88 -38.60
C ILE A 19 6.30 5.56 -38.54
N SER A 20 6.60 4.74 -37.55
CA SER A 20 5.89 3.48 -37.34
C SER A 20 4.43 3.70 -36.92
N GLU A 21 3.57 2.71 -37.18
CA GLU A 21 2.19 2.73 -36.69
C GLU A 21 2.13 2.81 -35.16
N PHE A 22 3.12 2.25 -34.49
CA PHE A 22 3.26 2.29 -33.05
C PHE A 22 3.48 3.73 -32.55
N THR A 23 4.46 4.44 -33.11
CA THR A 23 4.72 5.86 -32.77
C THR A 23 3.51 6.74 -33.12
N ALA A 24 2.90 6.56 -34.29
CA ALA A 24 1.72 7.30 -34.71
C ALA A 24 0.54 7.09 -33.72
N ARG A 25 0.29 5.84 -33.29
CA ARG A 25 -0.71 5.51 -32.26
C ARG A 25 -0.45 6.28 -30.95
N LEU A 26 0.78 6.26 -30.46
CA LEU A 26 1.15 6.95 -29.22
C LEU A 26 0.98 8.48 -29.33
N LEU A 27 1.22 9.08 -30.48
CA LEU A 27 0.97 10.51 -30.74
C LEU A 27 -0.54 10.82 -30.74
N ILE A 28 -1.34 10.03 -31.45
CA ILE A 28 -2.81 10.17 -31.49
C ILE A 28 -3.42 10.06 -30.08
N ASN A 29 -2.94 9.10 -29.27
CA ASN A 29 -3.39 8.92 -27.88
C ASN A 29 -3.10 10.15 -27.00
N ARG A 30 -2.15 10.99 -27.38
CA ARG A 30 -1.79 12.28 -26.76
C ARG A 30 -2.52 13.48 -27.39
N GLY A 31 -3.45 13.23 -28.31
CA GLY A 31 -4.16 14.27 -29.02
C GLY A 31 -3.34 14.97 -30.12
N ILE A 32 -2.17 14.40 -30.49
CA ILE A 32 -1.30 14.94 -31.52
C ILE A 32 -1.65 14.27 -32.84
N LYS A 33 -2.48 14.97 -33.65
CA LYS A 33 -3.03 14.46 -34.92
C LYS A 33 -2.50 15.22 -36.11
N ASP A 34 -1.96 16.40 -35.90
CA ASP A 34 -1.37 17.23 -36.91
C ASP A 34 0.09 16.87 -37.17
N PRO A 35 0.53 16.67 -38.44
CA PRO A 35 1.88 16.25 -38.78
C PRO A 35 2.97 17.25 -38.36
N GLU A 36 2.75 18.55 -38.50
CA GLU A 36 3.74 19.56 -38.10
C GLU A 36 3.95 19.56 -36.59
N ARG A 37 2.84 19.50 -35.86
CA ARG A 37 2.87 19.37 -34.39
C ARG A 37 3.54 18.07 -33.95
N ALA A 38 3.33 16.96 -34.67
CA ALA A 38 3.99 15.68 -34.41
C ALA A 38 5.50 15.76 -34.63
N ILE A 39 5.97 16.44 -35.68
CA ILE A 39 7.40 16.67 -35.94
C ILE A 39 8.05 17.43 -34.77
N ARG A 40 7.46 18.57 -34.37
CA ARG A 40 7.94 19.37 -33.24
C ARG A 40 7.95 18.57 -31.96
N PHE A 41 6.89 17.81 -31.70
CA PHE A 41 6.82 16.98 -30.49
C PHE A 41 7.93 15.89 -30.43
N LEU A 42 8.22 15.25 -31.57
CA LEU A 42 9.26 14.22 -31.65
C LEU A 42 10.69 14.80 -31.65
N ASN A 43 10.87 16.00 -32.16
CA ASN A 43 12.17 16.66 -32.30
C ASN A 43 12.11 18.12 -31.80
N PRO A 44 11.84 18.31 -30.48
CA PRO A 44 11.80 19.66 -29.93
C PRO A 44 13.15 20.35 -30.07
N SER A 45 13.10 21.63 -30.44
CA SER A 45 14.27 22.47 -30.69
C SER A 45 14.07 23.88 -30.11
N GLU A 46 15.09 24.71 -30.16
CA GLU A 46 15.02 26.11 -29.72
C GLU A 46 13.97 26.95 -30.47
N GLU A 47 13.60 26.51 -31.68
CA GLU A 47 12.52 27.15 -32.47
C GLU A 47 11.13 26.97 -31.84
N ASP A 48 11.00 26.06 -30.89
CA ASP A 48 9.76 25.85 -30.13
C ASP A 48 9.60 26.85 -28.98
N LEU A 49 10.65 27.61 -28.64
CA LEU A 49 10.58 28.68 -27.64
C LEU A 49 9.86 29.91 -28.20
N HIS A 50 8.80 30.33 -27.53
CA HIS A 50 8.09 31.53 -27.88
C HIS A 50 8.90 32.79 -27.54
N ASP A 51 8.73 33.88 -28.33
CA ASP A 51 9.33 35.17 -28.04
C ASP A 51 8.96 35.64 -26.62
N PRO A 52 9.94 35.90 -25.73
CA PRO A 52 9.65 36.33 -24.36
C PRO A 52 8.89 37.66 -24.31
N PHE A 53 8.99 38.51 -25.29
CA PHE A 53 8.26 39.78 -25.38
C PHE A 53 6.77 39.64 -25.68
N LEU A 54 6.28 38.44 -25.95
CA LEU A 54 4.84 38.15 -26.00
C LEU A 54 4.20 38.11 -24.60
N LEU A 55 5.00 37.87 -23.53
CA LEU A 55 4.50 38.03 -22.15
C LEU A 55 4.18 39.51 -21.88
N LYS A 56 2.99 39.72 -21.36
CA LYS A 56 2.58 41.10 -21.01
C LYS A 56 3.50 41.66 -19.93
N ASP A 57 3.77 42.96 -20.02
CA ASP A 57 4.69 43.74 -19.18
C ASP A 57 6.18 43.36 -19.30
N MET A 58 6.57 42.41 -20.17
CA MET A 58 7.98 41.99 -20.32
C MET A 58 8.90 43.18 -20.69
N ASP A 59 8.52 44.00 -21.66
CA ASP A 59 9.32 45.21 -22.02
C ASP A 59 9.54 46.12 -20.81
N ARG A 60 8.50 46.30 -19.98
CA ARG A 60 8.58 47.13 -18.78
C ARG A 60 9.49 46.55 -17.72
N ALA A 61 9.37 45.22 -17.46
CA ALA A 61 10.26 44.51 -16.57
C ALA A 61 11.73 44.65 -17.00
N VAL A 62 12.02 44.42 -18.27
CA VAL A 62 13.37 44.57 -18.83
C VAL A 62 13.90 46.00 -18.68
N GLN A 63 13.07 47.05 -18.96
CA GLN A 63 13.46 48.46 -18.78
C GLN A 63 13.81 48.77 -17.32
N ILE A 64 13.04 48.24 -16.33
CA ILE A 64 13.34 48.40 -14.91
C ILE A 64 14.70 47.78 -14.58
N LEU A 65 14.97 46.56 -15.04
CA LEU A 65 16.23 45.86 -14.77
C LEU A 65 17.41 46.61 -15.44
N LEU A 66 17.30 47.00 -16.69
CA LEU A 66 18.37 47.73 -17.39
C LEU A 66 18.68 49.06 -16.70
N ARG A 67 17.65 49.84 -16.34
CA ARG A 67 17.82 51.07 -15.57
C ARG A 67 18.52 50.80 -14.23
N ALA A 68 18.13 49.74 -13.50
CA ALA A 68 18.78 49.36 -12.25
C ALA A 68 20.28 49.12 -12.40
N ARG A 69 20.67 48.48 -13.53
CA ARG A 69 22.09 48.26 -13.86
C ARG A 69 22.82 49.59 -14.11
N GLU A 70 22.25 50.48 -14.96
CA GLU A 70 22.83 51.78 -15.30
C GLU A 70 23.00 52.66 -14.06
N GLN A 71 22.03 52.64 -13.16
CA GLN A 71 22.03 53.41 -11.91
C GLN A 71 22.73 52.71 -10.75
N ASN A 72 23.25 51.48 -10.98
CA ASN A 72 23.92 50.67 -9.96
C ASN A 72 23.05 50.42 -8.72
N GLU A 73 21.72 50.28 -8.93
CA GLU A 73 20.72 49.99 -7.89
C GLU A 73 20.69 48.51 -7.58
N ALA A 74 20.51 48.19 -6.29
CA ALA A 74 20.45 46.78 -5.83
C ALA A 74 19.06 46.22 -6.07
N ILE A 75 19.03 44.97 -6.57
CA ILE A 75 17.86 44.15 -6.81
C ILE A 75 17.72 43.11 -5.71
N LEU A 76 16.54 43.00 -5.11
CA LEU A 76 16.16 41.85 -4.28
C LEU A 76 15.44 40.82 -5.13
N VAL A 77 16.03 39.66 -5.32
CA VAL A 77 15.38 38.47 -5.88
C VAL A 77 14.73 37.67 -4.72
N TYR A 78 13.42 37.61 -4.74
CA TYR A 78 12.62 36.96 -3.71
C TYR A 78 11.95 35.70 -4.30
N GLY A 79 12.46 34.51 -3.98
CA GLY A 79 11.92 33.22 -4.47
C GLY A 79 10.94 32.59 -3.52
N ASP A 80 10.19 31.57 -3.98
CA ASP A 80 9.48 30.65 -3.10
C ASP A 80 10.42 29.57 -2.54
N TYR A 81 9.98 28.83 -1.52
CA TYR A 81 10.77 27.85 -0.75
C TYR A 81 10.87 26.46 -1.39
N ASP A 82 10.19 26.20 -2.50
CA ASP A 82 10.25 24.91 -3.19
C ASP A 82 11.27 24.91 -4.34
N VAL A 83 11.39 23.76 -5.04
CA VAL A 83 12.40 23.62 -6.10
C VAL A 83 12.20 24.61 -7.23
N ASP A 84 10.96 24.97 -7.57
CA ASP A 84 10.66 25.90 -8.65
C ASP A 84 11.12 27.31 -8.29
N GLY A 85 10.67 27.83 -7.14
CA GLY A 85 11.09 29.13 -6.64
C GLY A 85 12.60 29.23 -6.39
N ILE A 86 13.20 28.21 -5.76
CA ILE A 86 14.66 28.13 -5.49
C ILE A 86 15.45 28.12 -6.82
N SER A 87 15.07 27.31 -7.79
CA SER A 87 15.77 27.22 -9.09
C SER A 87 15.63 28.51 -9.88
N GLY A 88 14.44 29.09 -9.90
CA GLY A 88 14.20 30.35 -10.61
C GLY A 88 14.94 31.52 -9.99
N ALA A 89 14.96 31.63 -8.66
CA ALA A 89 15.75 32.64 -7.95
C ALA A 89 17.26 32.47 -8.23
N ALA A 90 17.76 31.23 -8.26
CA ALA A 90 19.15 30.93 -8.60
C ALA A 90 19.51 31.37 -10.03
N VAL A 91 18.65 31.06 -11.00
CA VAL A 91 18.78 31.44 -12.41
C VAL A 91 18.85 32.96 -12.54
N LEU A 92 17.91 33.68 -11.93
CA LEU A 92 17.89 35.17 -11.99
C LEU A 92 19.12 35.78 -11.30
N LYS A 93 19.45 35.34 -10.09
CA LYS A 93 20.61 35.86 -9.35
C LYS A 93 21.90 35.67 -10.14
N GLU A 94 22.18 34.45 -10.58
CA GLU A 94 23.42 34.17 -11.29
C GLU A 94 23.52 34.97 -12.59
N PHE A 95 22.43 34.97 -13.41
CA PHE A 95 22.43 35.73 -14.66
C PHE A 95 22.65 37.22 -14.42
N LEU A 96 21.97 37.83 -13.47
CA LEU A 96 22.09 39.27 -13.20
C LEU A 96 23.47 39.60 -12.64
N GLU A 97 24.02 38.85 -11.71
CA GLU A 97 25.37 39.06 -11.16
C GLU A 97 26.45 38.92 -12.22
N GLU A 98 26.42 37.87 -13.06
CA GLU A 98 27.37 37.67 -14.15
C GLU A 98 27.38 38.81 -15.17
N HIS A 99 26.27 39.54 -15.32
CA HIS A 99 26.15 40.62 -16.27
C HIS A 99 26.15 42.00 -15.61
N GLY A 100 26.57 42.11 -14.34
CA GLY A 100 26.97 43.39 -13.69
C GLY A 100 25.86 44.06 -12.90
N TRP A 101 24.81 43.36 -12.47
CA TRP A 101 23.85 43.87 -11.49
C TRP A 101 24.30 43.59 -10.06
N LYS A 102 23.86 44.40 -9.11
CA LYS A 102 23.95 44.15 -7.70
C LYS A 102 22.71 43.37 -7.26
N VAL A 103 22.88 42.14 -6.79
CA VAL A 103 21.78 41.27 -6.42
C VAL A 103 21.87 40.89 -4.96
N MET A 104 20.76 41.05 -4.26
CA MET A 104 20.45 40.42 -2.99
C MET A 104 19.42 39.33 -3.24
N HIS A 105 19.34 38.31 -2.41
CA HIS A 105 18.33 37.27 -2.55
C HIS A 105 17.72 36.90 -1.22
N TYR A 106 16.51 36.39 -1.26
CA TYR A 106 15.81 35.85 -0.11
C TYR A 106 14.88 34.68 -0.49
N ILE A 107 14.90 33.66 0.33
CA ILE A 107 13.97 32.50 0.24
C ILE A 107 13.27 32.39 1.58
N PRO A 108 11.92 32.49 1.66
CA PRO A 108 11.18 32.54 2.90
C PRO A 108 11.18 31.19 3.63
N LYS A 109 10.94 31.25 4.93
CA LYS A 109 10.73 30.09 5.79
C LYS A 109 9.25 29.72 5.79
N ARG A 110 8.95 28.50 5.36
CA ARG A 110 7.57 28.03 5.13
C ARG A 110 6.69 28.03 6.38
N ILE A 111 7.25 27.62 7.54
CA ILE A 111 6.49 27.44 8.78
C ILE A 111 6.38 28.73 9.55
N ASP A 112 7.52 29.42 9.72
CA ASP A 112 7.59 30.63 10.51
C ASP A 112 6.95 31.85 9.84
N GLU A 113 7.08 31.93 8.49
CA GLU A 113 6.71 33.14 7.71
C GLU A 113 5.51 32.89 6.78
N GLY A 114 5.22 31.63 6.45
CA GLY A 114 4.14 31.26 5.52
C GLY A 114 4.50 31.41 4.05
N TYR A 115 3.48 31.44 3.19
CA TYR A 115 3.62 31.61 1.74
C TYR A 115 3.55 33.08 1.35
N GLY A 116 4.37 33.47 0.36
CA GLY A 116 4.33 34.78 -0.26
C GLY A 116 5.23 35.83 0.39
N LEU A 117 5.03 37.08 -0.02
CA LEU A 117 5.88 38.23 0.35
C LEU A 117 5.68 38.64 1.81
N GLN A 118 6.78 38.78 2.55
CA GLN A 118 6.79 39.19 3.95
C GLN A 118 7.21 40.63 4.12
N PRO A 119 6.34 41.57 4.57
CA PRO A 119 6.63 43.00 4.71
C PRO A 119 7.87 43.30 5.57
N GLN A 120 8.08 42.55 6.64
CA GLN A 120 9.22 42.73 7.54
C GLN A 120 10.57 42.46 6.86
N VAL A 121 10.58 41.43 5.99
CA VAL A 121 11.74 41.07 5.18
C VAL A 121 12.02 42.16 4.16
N LEU A 122 10.99 42.64 3.48
CA LEU A 122 11.11 43.73 2.49
C LEU A 122 11.68 44.99 3.14
N GLU A 123 11.24 45.34 4.35
CA GLU A 123 11.74 46.48 5.09
C GLU A 123 13.26 46.35 5.42
N SER A 124 13.67 45.12 5.84
CA SER A 124 15.09 44.84 6.13
C SER A 124 15.96 45.09 4.89
N PHE A 125 15.62 44.44 3.76
CA PHE A 125 16.40 44.61 2.53
C PHE A 125 16.32 46.02 1.94
N ARG A 126 15.23 46.73 2.17
CA ARG A 126 15.12 48.15 1.79
C ARG A 126 16.14 49.02 2.54
N ASN A 127 16.28 48.75 3.83
CA ASN A 127 17.28 49.42 4.69
C ASN A 127 18.71 49.06 4.28
N GLU A 128 18.97 47.88 3.74
CA GLU A 128 20.25 47.46 3.16
C GLU A 128 20.51 48.04 1.75
N GLY A 129 19.55 48.77 1.17
CA GLY A 129 19.72 49.49 -0.07
C GLY A 129 19.05 48.83 -1.31
N ALA A 130 18.28 47.77 -1.18
CA ALA A 130 17.51 47.21 -2.29
C ALA A 130 16.44 48.19 -2.76
N LYS A 131 16.36 48.42 -4.06
CA LYS A 131 15.39 49.32 -4.67
C LYS A 131 14.41 48.67 -5.61
N ILE A 132 14.81 47.56 -6.19
CA ILE A 132 13.98 46.74 -7.06
C ILE A 132 13.67 45.43 -6.36
N LEU A 133 12.41 45.03 -6.39
CA LEU A 133 11.98 43.71 -5.96
C LEU A 133 11.58 42.90 -7.20
N VAL A 134 12.22 41.75 -7.38
CA VAL A 134 11.84 40.79 -8.41
C VAL A 134 11.40 39.51 -7.70
N THR A 135 10.12 39.15 -7.77
CA THR A 135 9.64 37.90 -7.23
C THR A 135 9.80 36.76 -8.22
N VAL A 136 9.91 35.53 -7.70
CA VAL A 136 9.98 34.31 -8.50
C VAL A 136 9.07 33.26 -7.90
N ASP A 137 8.13 32.79 -8.69
CA ASP A 137 7.19 31.72 -8.30
C ASP A 137 6.28 32.14 -7.13
N CYS A 138 6.07 33.42 -6.97
CA CYS A 138 5.16 33.98 -5.97
C CYS A 138 4.82 35.44 -6.29
N GLY A 139 3.76 35.95 -5.67
CA GLY A 139 3.45 37.37 -5.65
C GLY A 139 2.22 37.80 -6.45
N VAL A 140 1.73 36.96 -7.41
CA VAL A 140 0.58 37.38 -8.27
C VAL A 140 -0.73 37.56 -7.51
N THR A 141 -0.84 36.96 -6.32
CA THR A 141 -1.98 37.13 -5.41
C THR A 141 -1.72 38.03 -4.21
N ALA A 142 -0.48 38.53 -4.06
CA ALA A 142 -0.01 39.25 -2.88
C ALA A 142 -0.30 40.78 -2.94
N ILE A 143 -1.58 41.16 -3.11
CA ILE A 143 -1.98 42.58 -3.33
C ILE A 143 -1.51 43.49 -2.22
N ASP A 144 -1.76 43.13 -0.94
CA ASP A 144 -1.40 43.99 0.20
C ASP A 144 0.10 44.09 0.40
N ALA A 145 0.83 42.97 0.27
CA ALA A 145 2.30 42.96 0.44
C ALA A 145 2.99 43.78 -0.68
N VAL A 146 2.50 43.70 -1.91
CA VAL A 146 3.00 44.51 -3.01
C VAL A 146 2.68 46.00 -2.81
N HIS A 147 1.50 46.30 -2.28
CA HIS A 147 1.14 47.68 -1.93
C HIS A 147 2.08 48.25 -0.85
N ILE A 148 2.42 47.48 0.13
CA ILE A 148 3.39 47.86 1.18
C ILE A 148 4.77 48.01 0.57
N ALA A 149 5.24 47.09 -0.32
CA ALA A 149 6.52 47.22 -1.01
C ALA A 149 6.61 48.53 -1.83
N LYS A 150 5.53 48.86 -2.55
CA LYS A 150 5.44 50.14 -3.31
C LYS A 150 5.52 51.35 -2.37
N ASN A 151 4.86 51.31 -1.22
CA ASN A 151 4.93 52.41 -0.23
C ASN A 151 6.33 52.56 0.38
N MET A 152 7.09 51.46 0.47
CA MET A 152 8.52 51.47 0.86
C MET A 152 9.42 52.01 -0.27
N GLY A 153 8.88 52.28 -1.47
CA GLY A 153 9.62 52.79 -2.61
C GLY A 153 10.36 51.76 -3.44
N TYR A 154 9.90 50.51 -3.43
CA TYR A 154 10.36 49.52 -4.39
C TYR A 154 9.73 49.72 -5.77
N ASP A 155 10.51 49.50 -6.82
CA ASP A 155 9.95 49.09 -8.10
C ASP A 155 9.78 47.58 -8.09
N VAL A 156 8.57 47.12 -8.39
CA VAL A 156 8.19 45.71 -8.18
C VAL A 156 7.95 45.02 -9.52
N VAL A 157 8.68 43.96 -9.78
CA VAL A 157 8.49 43.03 -10.91
C VAL A 157 8.07 41.67 -10.34
N ILE A 158 6.89 41.22 -10.69
CA ILE A 158 6.38 39.89 -10.34
C ILE A 158 6.68 38.95 -11.49
N SER A 159 7.35 37.82 -11.20
CA SER A 159 7.54 36.70 -12.11
C SER A 159 6.88 35.48 -11.48
N ASP A 160 5.70 35.10 -11.98
CA ASP A 160 4.85 34.06 -11.36
C ASP A 160 4.13 33.26 -12.45
N HIS A 161 3.50 32.15 -12.06
CA HIS A 161 2.73 31.30 -12.95
C HIS A 161 1.45 30.74 -12.27
N HIS A 162 1.13 31.21 -11.08
CA HIS A 162 -0.06 30.80 -10.34
C HIS A 162 -1.34 31.42 -10.93
N GLU A 163 -2.50 30.86 -10.59
CA GLU A 163 -3.78 31.42 -10.99
C GLU A 163 -3.95 32.83 -10.43
N THR A 164 -4.33 33.77 -11.31
CA THR A 164 -4.47 35.17 -10.93
C THR A 164 -5.84 35.47 -10.30
N ALA A 165 -5.87 36.35 -9.32
CA ALA A 165 -7.10 36.95 -8.83
C ALA A 165 -7.77 37.87 -9.88
N GLU A 166 -9.00 38.31 -9.62
CA GLU A 166 -9.68 39.28 -10.51
C GLU A 166 -8.95 40.62 -10.60
N VAL A 167 -8.30 41.00 -9.49
CA VAL A 167 -7.50 42.21 -9.37
C VAL A 167 -6.05 41.81 -9.17
N LEU A 168 -5.19 42.34 -10.02
CA LEU A 168 -3.74 42.11 -9.91
C LEU A 168 -3.11 43.02 -8.86
N PRO A 169 -1.98 42.60 -8.25
CA PRO A 169 -1.17 43.45 -7.36
C PRO A 169 -0.69 44.71 -8.09
N PRO A 170 -0.54 45.87 -7.37
CA PRO A 170 -0.10 47.13 -7.96
C PRO A 170 1.42 47.16 -8.23
N ALA A 171 1.96 46.13 -8.85
CA ALA A 171 3.35 46.03 -9.28
C ALA A 171 3.61 46.86 -10.54
N ASP A 172 4.89 47.19 -10.79
CA ASP A 172 5.29 47.91 -11.99
C ASP A 172 5.25 47.03 -13.25
N ALA A 173 5.47 45.73 -13.07
CA ALA A 173 5.30 44.71 -14.10
C ALA A 173 4.86 43.37 -13.46
N VAL A 174 3.95 42.66 -14.13
CA VAL A 174 3.47 41.36 -13.74
C VAL A 174 3.64 40.38 -14.90
N LEU A 175 4.64 39.53 -14.80
CA LEU A 175 4.95 38.49 -15.78
C LEU A 175 4.29 37.20 -15.33
N ASP A 176 3.13 36.93 -15.90
CA ASP A 176 2.39 35.69 -15.62
C ASP A 176 1.58 35.28 -16.85
N PRO A 177 1.87 34.15 -17.49
CA PRO A 177 1.18 33.70 -18.68
C PRO A 177 -0.32 33.39 -18.45
N LYS A 178 -0.76 33.13 -17.18
CA LYS A 178 -2.14 32.84 -16.85
C LYS A 178 -3.03 34.07 -16.62
N ARG A 179 -2.46 35.26 -16.70
CA ARG A 179 -3.28 36.50 -16.67
C ARG A 179 -4.35 36.45 -17.75
N LYS A 180 -5.55 36.91 -17.43
CA LYS A 180 -6.68 36.97 -18.37
C LYS A 180 -6.42 37.85 -19.57
N ASP A 181 -5.56 38.87 -19.42
CA ASP A 181 -5.21 39.88 -20.41
C ASP A 181 -3.84 39.64 -21.05
N ASP A 182 -3.24 38.47 -20.85
CA ASP A 182 -1.99 38.03 -21.45
C ASP A 182 -2.25 37.13 -22.66
N GLU A 183 -1.58 37.42 -23.77
CA GLU A 183 -1.72 36.70 -25.04
C GLU A 183 -0.58 35.71 -25.28
N TYR A 184 0.27 35.45 -24.28
CA TYR A 184 1.33 34.47 -24.40
C TYR A 184 0.78 33.09 -24.80
N PRO A 185 1.35 32.46 -25.85
CA PRO A 185 0.73 31.26 -26.44
C PRO A 185 0.65 30.07 -25.52
N PHE A 186 1.58 29.93 -24.55
CA PHE A 186 1.70 28.79 -23.67
C PHE A 186 1.50 29.19 -22.21
N LYS A 187 0.47 28.62 -21.58
CA LYS A 187 0.05 29.00 -20.21
C LYS A 187 0.64 28.14 -19.10
N ASP A 188 1.29 27.02 -19.43
CA ASP A 188 1.77 26.03 -18.48
C ASP A 188 3.29 26.14 -18.20
N LEU A 189 3.87 27.36 -18.25
CA LEU A 189 5.23 27.60 -17.77
C LEU A 189 5.26 27.40 -16.24
N ALA A 190 6.36 26.88 -15.70
CA ALA A 190 6.69 26.94 -14.27
C ALA A 190 7.24 28.33 -13.89
N GLY A 191 7.33 28.66 -12.61
CA GLY A 191 7.91 29.92 -12.13
C GLY A 191 9.34 30.15 -12.62
N VAL A 192 10.18 29.11 -12.58
CA VAL A 192 11.54 29.14 -13.17
C VAL A 192 11.49 29.35 -14.70
N GLY A 193 10.47 28.83 -15.38
CA GLY A 193 10.27 29.03 -16.80
C GLY A 193 9.97 30.50 -17.13
N VAL A 194 9.15 31.19 -16.33
CA VAL A 194 8.90 32.62 -16.46
C VAL A 194 10.16 33.43 -16.16
N ALA A 195 10.92 33.05 -15.12
CA ALA A 195 12.23 33.63 -14.82
C ALA A 195 13.22 33.45 -15.98
N PHE A 196 13.23 32.27 -16.62
CA PHE A 196 14.02 32.01 -17.83
C PHE A 196 13.60 32.91 -19.00
N LYS A 197 12.30 33.15 -19.19
CA LYS A 197 11.83 34.14 -20.21
C LYS A 197 12.29 35.56 -19.90
N LEU A 198 12.30 35.96 -18.62
CA LEU A 198 12.80 37.27 -18.22
C LEU A 198 14.30 37.42 -18.54
N ILE A 199 15.15 36.46 -18.18
CA ILE A 199 16.58 36.55 -18.54
C ILE A 199 16.82 36.48 -20.05
N SER A 200 15.98 35.70 -20.79
CA SER A 200 16.06 35.64 -22.25
C SER A 200 15.74 37.00 -22.89
N ALA A 201 14.72 37.70 -22.38
CA ALA A 201 14.36 39.06 -22.85
C ALA A 201 15.47 40.06 -22.52
N VAL A 202 16.04 40.04 -21.32
CA VAL A 202 17.19 40.90 -20.93
C VAL A 202 18.38 40.61 -21.83
N ALA A 203 18.71 39.34 -22.05
CA ALA A 203 19.83 38.93 -22.90
C ALA A 203 19.66 39.39 -24.37
N SER A 204 18.45 39.31 -24.90
CA SER A 204 18.13 39.85 -26.26
C SER A 204 18.42 41.32 -26.33
N ARG A 205 18.00 42.13 -25.33
CA ARG A 205 18.32 43.58 -25.30
C ARG A 205 19.81 43.87 -25.15
N LEU A 206 20.56 42.99 -24.52
CA LEU A 206 22.02 43.10 -24.39
C LEU A 206 22.77 42.49 -25.58
N SER A 207 22.05 41.92 -26.56
CA SER A 207 22.63 41.22 -27.72
C SER A 207 23.60 40.07 -27.31
N LEU A 208 23.24 39.35 -26.26
CA LEU A 208 24.00 38.18 -25.82
C LEU A 208 23.66 36.97 -26.71
N ASN A 209 24.63 36.05 -26.84
CA ASN A 209 24.42 34.81 -27.56
C ASN A 209 23.50 33.87 -26.73
N GLU A 210 22.55 33.24 -27.40
CA GLU A 210 21.58 32.30 -26.81
C GLU A 210 22.24 31.17 -26.02
N GLU A 211 23.37 30.61 -26.47
CA GLU A 211 24.09 29.55 -25.74
C GLU A 211 24.51 29.99 -24.32
N LYS A 212 24.73 31.32 -24.10
CA LYS A 212 24.97 31.82 -22.74
C LYS A 212 23.75 31.75 -21.83
N ILE A 213 22.55 31.68 -22.41
CA ILE A 213 21.30 31.61 -21.69
C ILE A 213 20.90 30.16 -21.48
N PHE A 214 21.13 29.31 -22.47
CA PHE A 214 20.78 27.90 -22.41
C PHE A 214 21.60 27.11 -21.36
N ARG A 215 22.73 27.64 -20.92
CA ARG A 215 23.48 27.07 -19.80
C ARG A 215 22.66 26.96 -18.50
N TYR A 216 21.64 27.79 -18.31
CA TYR A 216 20.74 27.76 -17.15
C TYR A 216 19.62 26.72 -17.28
N LEU A 217 19.46 26.08 -18.45
CA LEU A 217 18.41 25.09 -18.67
C LEU A 217 18.52 23.88 -17.74
N ASP A 218 19.71 23.60 -17.17
CA ASP A 218 19.85 22.58 -16.14
C ASP A 218 18.99 22.88 -14.90
N LEU A 219 18.98 24.11 -14.41
CA LEU A 219 18.13 24.54 -13.29
C LEU A 219 16.69 24.76 -13.73
N VAL A 220 16.47 25.29 -14.95
CA VAL A 220 15.13 25.51 -15.47
C VAL A 220 14.38 24.19 -15.62
N ALA A 221 15.04 23.14 -16.14
CA ALA A 221 14.48 21.81 -16.21
C ALA A 221 14.20 21.21 -14.82
N LEU A 222 15.10 21.48 -13.86
CA LEU A 222 14.94 21.01 -12.49
C LEU A 222 13.64 21.55 -11.86
N GLY A 223 13.40 22.86 -11.91
CA GLY A 223 12.19 23.48 -11.38
C GLY A 223 10.95 23.07 -12.18
N THR A 224 11.01 23.13 -13.51
CA THR A 224 9.88 22.76 -14.40
C THR A 224 9.37 21.35 -14.15
N VAL A 225 10.27 20.37 -13.96
CA VAL A 225 9.86 19.00 -13.64
C VAL A 225 9.35 18.87 -12.21
N ALA A 226 9.97 19.58 -11.26
CA ALA A 226 9.61 19.49 -9.85
C ALA A 226 8.22 20.09 -9.55
N ASP A 227 7.84 21.17 -10.27
CA ASP A 227 6.52 21.80 -10.16
C ASP A 227 5.41 21.02 -10.88
N MET A 228 5.77 19.96 -11.61
CA MET A 228 4.82 19.07 -12.29
C MET A 228 3.94 19.76 -13.36
N VAL A 229 4.40 20.86 -13.96
CA VAL A 229 3.72 21.49 -15.11
C VAL A 229 3.76 20.58 -16.35
N LYS A 230 2.90 20.87 -17.34
CA LYS A 230 2.81 20.01 -18.53
C LYS A 230 4.10 20.05 -19.36
N LEU A 231 4.67 18.88 -19.65
CA LEU A 231 5.89 18.70 -20.46
C LEU A 231 5.54 18.65 -21.96
N ILE A 232 4.88 19.69 -22.43
CA ILE A 232 4.49 19.91 -23.82
C ILE A 232 4.97 21.31 -24.26
N ASP A 233 4.83 21.59 -25.54
CA ASP A 233 5.21 22.88 -26.09
C ASP A 233 6.66 23.24 -25.71
N GLU A 234 6.96 24.51 -25.35
CA GLU A 234 8.32 24.94 -24.99
C GLU A 234 8.89 24.24 -23.71
N ASN A 235 8.05 23.86 -22.75
CA ASN A 235 8.51 23.07 -21.59
C ASN A 235 9.17 21.75 -22.03
N ARG A 236 8.71 21.18 -23.15
CA ARG A 236 9.29 19.95 -23.68
C ARG A 236 10.73 20.15 -24.15
N PHE A 237 11.01 21.25 -24.87
CA PHE A 237 12.38 21.61 -25.23
C PHE A 237 13.22 21.95 -24.00
N ILE A 238 12.72 22.81 -23.12
CA ILE A 238 13.39 23.20 -21.86
C ILE A 238 13.85 22.00 -21.08
N VAL A 239 12.95 21.03 -20.86
CA VAL A 239 13.28 19.84 -20.05
C VAL A 239 14.20 18.89 -20.82
N LYS A 240 13.99 18.68 -22.12
CA LYS A 240 14.83 17.77 -22.92
C LYS A 240 16.29 18.26 -23.01
N ASP A 241 16.49 19.52 -23.39
CA ASP A 241 17.82 20.12 -23.47
C ASP A 241 18.42 20.30 -22.07
N GLY A 242 17.63 20.73 -21.10
CA GLY A 242 18.07 20.89 -19.72
C GLY A 242 18.56 19.59 -19.07
N LEU A 243 17.91 18.46 -19.31
CA LEU A 243 18.39 17.14 -18.83
C LEU A 243 19.72 16.75 -19.49
N GLU A 244 19.92 17.05 -20.78
CA GLU A 244 21.19 16.80 -21.46
C GLU A 244 22.31 17.70 -20.89
N ARG A 245 22.01 18.95 -20.57
CA ARG A 245 22.96 19.87 -19.92
C ARG A 245 23.24 19.44 -18.47
N MET A 246 22.23 19.00 -17.76
CA MET A 246 22.36 18.50 -16.40
C MET A 246 23.35 17.32 -16.29
N ARG A 247 23.45 16.47 -17.31
CA ARG A 247 24.49 15.39 -17.37
C ARG A 247 25.90 15.93 -17.30
N LYS A 248 26.12 17.15 -17.77
CA LYS A 248 27.44 17.78 -17.93
C LYS A 248 27.50 19.10 -17.16
N THR A 249 26.63 19.27 -16.16
CA THR A 249 26.55 20.51 -15.40
C THR A 249 27.90 20.85 -14.77
N ASP A 250 28.27 22.11 -14.84
CA ASP A 250 29.46 22.66 -14.19
C ASP A 250 29.15 23.18 -12.76
N ARG A 251 27.91 23.04 -12.31
CA ARG A 251 27.48 23.37 -10.96
C ARG A 251 27.93 22.31 -9.97
N PRO A 252 28.85 22.63 -9.05
CA PRO A 252 29.38 21.60 -8.13
C PRO A 252 28.29 20.96 -7.28
N GLY A 253 27.30 21.74 -6.82
CA GLY A 253 26.19 21.25 -6.00
C GLY A 253 25.30 20.25 -6.74
N LEU A 254 24.84 20.61 -7.95
CA LEU A 254 23.98 19.73 -8.74
C LEU A 254 24.75 18.47 -9.20
N ALA A 255 25.99 18.60 -9.65
CA ALA A 255 26.85 17.47 -10.04
C ALA A 255 27.07 16.49 -8.88
N MET A 256 27.37 16.99 -7.69
CA MET A 256 27.57 16.17 -6.49
C MET A 256 26.25 15.48 -6.06
N LEU A 257 25.12 16.18 -6.13
CA LEU A 257 23.80 15.63 -5.81
C LEU A 257 23.45 14.46 -6.72
N LEU A 258 23.63 14.61 -8.03
CA LEU A 258 23.42 13.55 -9.01
C LEU A 258 24.35 12.35 -8.76
N SER A 259 25.63 12.63 -8.49
CA SER A 259 26.63 11.60 -8.18
C SER A 259 26.26 10.82 -6.92
N ARG A 260 25.86 11.50 -5.83
CA ARG A 260 25.45 10.89 -4.57
C ARG A 260 24.20 10.02 -4.72
N LEU A 261 23.31 10.39 -5.64
CA LEU A 261 22.12 9.62 -6.01
C LEU A 261 22.41 8.53 -7.05
N GLN A 262 23.65 8.40 -7.55
CA GLN A 262 24.05 7.46 -8.59
C GLN A 262 23.24 7.64 -9.89
N ILE A 263 22.98 8.89 -10.27
CA ILE A 263 22.29 9.26 -11.50
C ILE A 263 23.36 9.71 -12.50
N THR A 264 23.57 8.93 -13.55
CA THR A 264 24.51 9.23 -14.63
C THR A 264 23.84 9.80 -15.86
N GLU A 265 22.58 9.46 -16.09
CA GLU A 265 21.75 9.93 -17.18
C GLU A 265 20.40 10.37 -16.61
N PRO A 266 20.29 11.60 -16.12
CA PRO A 266 19.08 12.08 -15.49
C PRO A 266 17.91 12.09 -16.48
N ASP A 267 16.77 11.62 -16.03
CA ASP A 267 15.47 11.75 -16.69
C ASP A 267 14.49 12.55 -15.82
N SER A 268 13.32 12.88 -16.35
CA SER A 268 12.30 13.63 -15.61
C SER A 268 11.83 12.93 -14.35
N ARG A 269 11.85 11.60 -14.32
CA ARG A 269 11.48 10.80 -13.15
C ARG A 269 12.56 10.86 -12.07
N ASP A 270 13.84 10.79 -12.44
CA ASP A 270 14.93 11.00 -11.48
C ASP A 270 14.81 12.35 -10.80
N ILE A 271 14.47 13.39 -11.59
CA ILE A 271 14.24 14.72 -11.04
C ILE A 271 13.07 14.68 -10.06
N GLY A 272 11.89 14.25 -10.50
CA GLY A 272 10.66 14.31 -9.68
C GLY A 272 10.69 13.44 -8.42
N PHE A 273 11.32 12.25 -8.48
CA PHE A 273 11.27 11.27 -7.38
C PHE A 273 12.55 11.14 -6.56
N ARG A 274 13.70 11.60 -7.07
CA ARG A 274 14.99 11.41 -6.41
C ARG A 274 15.72 12.72 -6.08
N VAL A 275 15.75 13.69 -7.01
CA VAL A 275 16.44 14.97 -6.83
C VAL A 275 15.55 15.98 -6.10
N ALA A 276 14.39 16.31 -6.67
CA ALA A 276 13.48 17.31 -6.12
C ALA A 276 13.03 17.03 -4.68
N PRO A 277 12.78 15.77 -4.24
CA PRO A 277 12.45 15.50 -2.84
C PRO A 277 13.56 15.84 -1.84
N LYS A 278 14.84 15.87 -2.25
CA LYS A 278 15.96 16.27 -1.38
C LYS A 278 15.97 17.77 -1.18
N ILE A 279 15.78 18.53 -2.25
CA ILE A 279 15.71 19.98 -2.23
C ILE A 279 14.45 20.45 -1.49
N ASN A 280 13.28 19.93 -1.84
CA ASN A 280 12.00 20.24 -1.20
C ASN A 280 11.95 19.90 0.31
N ALA A 281 12.79 18.95 0.77
CA ALA A 281 12.85 18.63 2.20
C ALA A 281 13.38 19.82 3.03
N ALA A 282 14.33 20.59 2.49
CA ALA A 282 14.85 21.80 3.12
C ALA A 282 13.73 22.84 3.31
N GLY A 283 12.96 23.14 2.28
CA GLY A 283 11.83 24.07 2.37
C GLY A 283 10.74 23.63 3.34
N ARG A 284 10.55 22.34 3.53
CA ARG A 284 9.56 21.79 4.48
C ARG A 284 10.01 21.84 5.93
N LEU A 285 11.31 21.99 6.18
CA LEU A 285 11.94 22.09 7.50
C LEU A 285 12.57 23.47 7.76
N ASP A 286 12.08 24.52 7.08
CA ASP A 286 12.47 25.93 7.22
C ASP A 286 13.94 26.24 6.90
N ALA A 287 14.56 25.45 6.04
CA ALA A 287 15.96 25.57 5.66
C ALA A 287 16.15 25.71 4.12
N ALA A 288 15.19 26.34 3.42
CA ALA A 288 15.18 26.44 1.97
C ALA A 288 16.45 27.13 1.39
N HIS A 289 17.08 28.04 2.13
CA HIS A 289 18.32 28.68 1.70
C HIS A 289 19.50 27.72 1.62
N ASP A 290 19.57 26.64 2.40
CA ASP A 290 20.61 25.63 2.24
C ASP A 290 20.54 24.96 0.86
N ALA A 291 19.33 24.76 0.35
CA ALA A 291 19.11 24.23 -0.99
C ALA A 291 19.47 25.26 -2.09
N PHE A 292 19.14 26.54 -1.86
CA PHE A 292 19.54 27.61 -2.74
C PHE A 292 21.07 27.77 -2.81
N ASP A 293 21.72 27.76 -1.65
CA ASP A 293 23.18 27.83 -1.54
C ASP A 293 23.85 26.63 -2.22
N LEU A 294 23.30 25.43 -2.09
CA LEU A 294 23.80 24.26 -2.80
C LEU A 294 23.80 24.46 -4.34
N LEU A 295 22.72 25.04 -4.88
CA LEU A 295 22.59 25.21 -6.34
C LEU A 295 23.46 26.35 -6.88
N THR A 296 23.85 27.32 -6.05
CA THR A 296 24.55 28.53 -6.47
C THR A 296 26.01 28.58 -6.07
N THR A 297 26.42 27.88 -5.01
CA THR A 297 27.82 27.94 -4.54
C THR A 297 28.80 27.26 -5.49
N ARG A 298 30.04 27.81 -5.55
CA ARG A 298 31.17 27.21 -6.26
C ARG A 298 32.19 26.56 -5.31
N ASP A 299 31.99 26.68 -3.98
CA ASP A 299 32.89 26.11 -2.97
C ASP A 299 32.55 24.62 -2.76
N HIS A 300 33.47 23.76 -3.20
CA HIS A 300 33.32 22.30 -3.06
C HIS A 300 33.24 21.81 -1.60
N THR A 301 33.84 22.53 -0.65
CA THR A 301 33.78 22.16 0.75
C THR A 301 32.36 22.41 1.30
N LEU A 302 31.80 23.57 0.99
CA LEU A 302 30.43 23.92 1.36
C LEU A 302 29.43 22.98 0.69
N VAL A 303 29.62 22.67 -0.60
CA VAL A 303 28.79 21.70 -1.33
C VAL A 303 28.70 20.36 -0.60
N SER A 304 29.85 19.81 -0.15
CA SER A 304 29.84 18.52 0.56
C SER A 304 29.04 18.58 1.86
N GLN A 305 29.13 19.67 2.61
CA GLN A 305 28.37 19.87 3.84
C GLN A 305 26.87 20.00 3.57
N LEU A 306 26.49 20.83 2.59
CA LEU A 306 25.10 21.06 2.23
C LEU A 306 24.42 19.79 1.70
N ILE A 307 25.13 18.96 0.94
CA ILE A 307 24.61 17.66 0.49
C ILE A 307 24.25 16.76 1.68
N ASP A 308 25.14 16.63 2.65
CA ASP A 308 24.88 15.78 3.82
C ASP A 308 23.68 16.32 4.62
N VAL A 309 23.61 17.64 4.79
CA VAL A 309 22.48 18.32 5.46
C VAL A 309 21.15 18.09 4.73
N LEU A 310 21.10 18.20 3.40
CA LEU A 310 19.89 17.96 2.62
C LEU A 310 19.44 16.49 2.69
N PHE A 311 20.37 15.55 2.75
CA PHE A 311 20.03 14.14 2.94
C PHE A 311 19.46 13.90 4.34
N GLU A 312 19.97 14.57 5.37
CA GLU A 312 19.46 14.53 6.74
C GLU A 312 18.04 15.11 6.82
N TYR A 313 17.81 16.30 6.23
CA TYR A 313 16.48 16.90 6.15
C TYR A 313 15.48 15.96 5.48
N ASN A 314 15.86 15.33 4.37
CA ASN A 314 14.95 14.39 3.72
C ASN A 314 14.71 13.12 4.56
N ALA A 315 15.70 12.61 5.29
CA ALA A 315 15.52 11.49 6.21
C ALA A 315 14.56 11.85 7.35
N THR A 316 14.77 13.00 7.99
CA THR A 316 13.90 13.54 9.06
C THR A 316 12.47 13.76 8.55
N ARG A 317 12.30 14.35 7.36
CA ARG A 317 11.00 14.53 6.74
C ARG A 317 10.29 13.18 6.52
N GLN A 318 11.01 12.14 6.04
CA GLN A 318 10.46 10.81 5.83
C GLN A 318 10.07 10.12 7.14
N GLU A 319 10.82 10.32 8.21
CA GLU A 319 10.47 9.80 9.54
C GLU A 319 9.19 10.46 10.08
N ILE A 320 9.11 11.79 10.00
CA ILE A 320 7.91 12.55 10.39
C ILE A 320 6.70 12.10 9.56
N GLU A 321 6.86 11.99 8.24
CA GLU A 321 5.82 11.54 7.32
C GLU A 321 5.31 10.14 7.69
N SER A 322 6.22 9.19 7.92
CA SER A 322 5.86 7.80 8.26
C SER A 322 5.08 7.74 9.57
N ARG A 323 5.53 8.47 10.59
CA ARG A 323 4.86 8.54 11.89
C ARG A 323 3.44 9.11 11.78
N ILE A 324 3.27 10.23 11.05
CA ILE A 324 1.95 10.84 10.85
C ILE A 324 1.06 9.91 10.03
N PHE A 325 1.60 9.29 8.98
CA PHE A 325 0.86 8.37 8.13
C PHE A 325 0.37 7.13 8.89
N GLU A 326 1.22 6.52 9.72
CA GLU A 326 0.83 5.37 10.55
C GLU A 326 -0.28 5.76 11.54
N ASN A 327 -0.16 6.91 12.21
CA ASN A 327 -1.19 7.40 13.11
C ASN A 327 -2.51 7.70 12.39
N ALA A 328 -2.44 8.30 11.20
CA ALA A 328 -3.63 8.58 10.39
C ALA A 328 -4.32 7.30 9.91
N VAL A 329 -3.56 6.30 9.46
CA VAL A 329 -4.10 4.97 9.09
C VAL A 329 -4.78 4.32 10.29
N GLU A 330 -4.18 4.37 11.46
CA GLU A 330 -4.79 3.84 12.69
C GLU A 330 -6.13 4.52 13.00
N GLN A 331 -6.22 5.84 12.87
CA GLN A 331 -7.49 6.57 13.03
C GLN A 331 -8.54 6.15 12.00
N ILE A 332 -8.15 6.01 10.74
CA ILE A 332 -9.05 5.62 9.66
C ILE A 332 -9.63 4.22 9.91
N GLU A 333 -8.78 3.27 10.25
CA GLU A 333 -9.19 1.88 10.48
C GLU A 333 -10.03 1.74 11.77
N ARG A 334 -9.61 2.35 12.88
CA ARG A 334 -10.38 2.32 14.15
C ARG A 334 -11.74 3.03 14.06
N GLY A 335 -11.77 4.19 13.41
CA GLY A 335 -12.98 4.99 13.23
C GLY A 335 -13.83 4.55 12.05
N ALA A 336 -13.40 3.55 11.27
CA ALA A 336 -14.01 3.18 9.99
C ALA A 336 -14.24 4.39 9.07
N LEU A 337 -13.32 5.38 9.10
CA LEU A 337 -13.46 6.65 8.39
C LEU A 337 -13.47 6.48 6.88
N HIS A 338 -12.93 5.38 6.36
CA HIS A 338 -13.01 5.01 4.94
C HIS A 338 -14.45 4.81 4.41
N LYS A 339 -15.45 4.72 5.30
CA LYS A 339 -16.88 4.65 4.91
C LYS A 339 -17.45 5.99 4.49
N TYR A 340 -16.85 7.10 4.93
CA TYR A 340 -17.29 8.43 4.54
C TYR A 340 -16.82 8.80 3.15
N PRO A 341 -17.53 9.70 2.45
CA PRO A 341 -17.12 10.20 1.13
C PRO A 341 -15.74 10.88 1.16
N ILE A 342 -15.47 11.64 2.22
CA ILE A 342 -14.18 12.28 2.49
C ILE A 342 -13.63 11.72 3.80
N ILE A 343 -12.35 11.36 3.78
CA ILE A 343 -11.65 10.90 4.98
C ILE A 343 -11.06 12.13 5.67
N VAL A 344 -11.40 12.33 6.94
CA VAL A 344 -10.79 13.38 7.77
C VAL A 344 -10.01 12.73 8.90
N VAL A 345 -8.74 13.07 9.01
CA VAL A 345 -7.86 12.65 10.12
C VAL A 345 -7.23 13.88 10.76
N ARG A 346 -6.97 13.81 12.06
CA ARG A 346 -6.38 14.91 12.80
C ARG A 346 -5.37 14.46 13.86
N GLY A 347 -4.45 15.34 14.20
CA GLY A 347 -3.50 15.07 15.27
C GLY A 347 -2.89 16.34 15.82
N ARG A 348 -2.47 16.28 17.08
CA ARG A 348 -1.80 17.40 17.73
C ARG A 348 -0.35 17.45 17.28
N ASP A 349 0.11 18.66 17.01
CA ASP A 349 1.50 18.97 16.66
C ASP A 349 2.05 18.14 15.48
N TRP A 350 1.16 17.74 14.56
CA TRP A 350 1.61 17.17 13.29
C TRP A 350 2.28 18.25 12.46
N HIS A 351 3.46 17.94 11.95
CA HIS A 351 4.27 18.90 11.22
C HIS A 351 3.58 19.45 9.97
N VAL A 352 3.24 20.73 9.96
CA VAL A 352 2.44 21.40 8.92
C VAL A 352 3.07 21.25 7.53
N GLY A 353 4.41 21.32 7.42
CA GLY A 353 5.13 21.11 6.17
C GLY A 353 5.00 19.70 5.59
N VAL A 354 4.50 18.71 6.35
CA VAL A 354 4.46 17.29 5.98
C VAL A 354 3.04 16.77 5.78
N ILE A 355 2.02 17.37 6.43
CA ILE A 355 0.63 16.85 6.36
C ILE A 355 0.08 16.76 4.92
N GLY A 356 0.51 17.63 4.01
CA GLY A 356 0.09 17.59 2.61
C GLY A 356 0.61 16.35 1.86
N ILE A 357 1.80 15.85 2.22
CA ILE A 357 2.33 14.58 1.66
C ILE A 357 1.53 13.40 2.20
N VAL A 358 1.23 13.42 3.49
CA VAL A 358 0.43 12.38 4.14
C VAL A 358 -0.99 12.34 3.53
N ALA A 359 -1.62 13.50 3.32
CA ALA A 359 -2.92 13.59 2.66
C ALA A 359 -2.90 12.95 1.26
N ALA A 360 -1.86 13.23 0.46
CA ALA A 360 -1.71 12.64 -0.87
C ALA A 360 -1.53 11.11 -0.81
N ARG A 361 -0.71 10.60 0.11
CA ARG A 361 -0.52 9.16 0.29
C ARG A 361 -1.80 8.45 0.75
N LEU A 362 -2.55 9.05 1.67
CA LEU A 362 -3.82 8.50 2.14
C LEU A 362 -4.87 8.53 1.02
N CYS A 363 -4.95 9.65 0.26
CA CYS A 363 -5.82 9.78 -0.89
C CYS A 363 -5.57 8.67 -1.92
N HIS A 364 -4.31 8.41 -2.25
CA HIS A 364 -3.93 7.31 -3.13
C HIS A 364 -4.26 5.93 -2.55
N ARG A 365 -4.00 5.70 -1.25
CA ARG A 365 -4.25 4.41 -0.60
C ARG A 365 -5.73 4.03 -0.55
N TYR A 366 -6.59 4.99 -0.24
CA TYR A 366 -8.02 4.76 -0.05
C TYR A 366 -8.86 5.12 -1.28
N ASN A 367 -8.24 5.68 -2.33
CA ASN A 367 -8.91 6.19 -3.52
C ASN A 367 -10.11 7.11 -3.18
N LYS A 368 -9.89 8.02 -2.24
CA LYS A 368 -10.89 8.98 -1.74
C LYS A 368 -10.26 10.32 -1.44
N PRO A 369 -11.02 11.43 -1.49
CA PRO A 369 -10.55 12.70 -0.95
C PRO A 369 -10.20 12.56 0.54
N VAL A 370 -9.09 13.20 0.94
CA VAL A 370 -8.57 13.15 2.31
C VAL A 370 -8.23 14.55 2.80
N ILE A 371 -8.62 14.84 4.03
CA ILE A 371 -8.23 16.04 4.78
C ILE A 371 -7.40 15.61 5.97
N VAL A 372 -6.21 16.18 6.11
CA VAL A 372 -5.31 15.96 7.26
C VAL A 372 -5.20 17.28 8.02
N ILE A 373 -5.58 17.26 9.29
CA ILE A 373 -5.61 18.45 10.16
C ILE A 373 -4.51 18.33 11.24
N SER A 374 -3.67 19.35 11.34
CA SER A 374 -2.72 19.52 12.44
C SER A 374 -3.29 20.54 13.42
N GLU A 375 -3.51 20.15 14.66
CA GLU A 375 -3.97 21.01 15.75
C GLU A 375 -2.76 21.49 16.58
N GLY A 376 -2.53 22.80 16.62
CA GLY A 376 -1.46 23.43 17.38
C GLY A 376 -1.97 24.44 18.42
N ALA A 377 -1.05 25.13 19.09
CA ALA A 377 -1.40 26.13 20.11
C ALA A 377 -2.10 27.39 19.52
N GLU A 378 -1.79 27.73 18.28
CA GLU A 378 -2.27 28.93 17.57
C GLU A 378 -3.46 28.66 16.64
N GLY A 379 -4.04 27.47 16.68
CA GLY A 379 -5.13 27.07 15.79
C GLY A 379 -4.87 25.75 15.08
N ALA A 380 -5.66 25.43 14.09
CA ALA A 380 -5.52 24.22 13.31
C ALA A 380 -5.20 24.55 11.85
N ARG A 381 -4.24 23.83 11.26
CA ARG A 381 -3.91 23.92 9.83
C ARG A 381 -4.22 22.60 9.14
N ALA A 382 -4.86 22.67 7.99
CA ALA A 382 -5.30 21.52 7.24
C ALA A 382 -4.72 21.49 5.82
N SER A 383 -4.50 20.26 5.33
CA SER A 383 -4.18 20.02 3.93
C SER A 383 -5.10 18.93 3.40
N ALA A 384 -5.77 19.23 2.30
CA ALA A 384 -6.67 18.32 1.61
C ALA A 384 -6.10 17.88 0.27
N ARG A 385 -6.38 16.63 -0.11
CA ARG A 385 -6.04 16.08 -1.43
C ARG A 385 -7.23 15.30 -1.95
N SER A 386 -7.44 15.36 -3.26
CA SER A 386 -8.58 14.73 -3.94
C SER A 386 -8.15 13.75 -5.03
N ILE A 387 -9.14 12.96 -5.44
CA ILE A 387 -9.08 12.09 -6.60
C ILE A 387 -9.64 12.80 -7.83
N SER A 388 -9.34 12.28 -9.02
CA SER A 388 -9.94 12.76 -10.27
C SER A 388 -11.48 12.74 -10.19
N GLY A 389 -12.13 13.78 -10.66
CA GLY A 389 -13.61 13.90 -10.64
C GLY A 389 -14.20 14.51 -9.37
N VAL A 390 -13.41 14.83 -8.33
CA VAL A 390 -13.88 15.52 -7.12
C VAL A 390 -13.14 16.83 -6.94
N ASN A 391 -13.81 17.96 -7.15
CA ASN A 391 -13.26 19.30 -6.96
C ASN A 391 -13.38 19.74 -5.50
N LEU A 392 -12.23 19.83 -4.81
CA LEU A 392 -12.19 20.25 -3.38
C LEU A 392 -12.64 21.69 -3.17
N ILE A 393 -12.44 22.58 -4.15
CA ILE A 393 -12.91 23.97 -4.03
C ILE A 393 -14.43 23.97 -3.90
N ASP A 394 -15.14 23.28 -4.80
CA ASP A 394 -16.61 23.21 -4.79
C ASP A 394 -17.13 22.49 -3.54
N VAL A 395 -16.45 21.42 -3.12
CA VAL A 395 -16.84 20.63 -1.94
C VAL A 395 -16.65 21.42 -0.66
N LEU A 396 -15.61 22.25 -0.54
CA LEU A 396 -15.30 23.01 0.67
C LEU A 396 -15.91 24.41 0.69
N GLN A 397 -16.40 24.92 -0.44
CA GLN A 397 -17.05 26.23 -0.53
C GLN A 397 -18.20 26.44 0.48
N PRO A 398 -19.09 25.47 0.77
CA PRO A 398 -20.15 25.64 1.77
C PRO A 398 -19.62 25.80 3.20
N PHE A 399 -18.34 25.54 3.44
CA PHE A 399 -17.72 25.54 4.78
C PHE A 399 -16.76 26.71 5.00
N LEU A 400 -16.73 27.70 4.11
CA LEU A 400 -15.83 28.86 4.21
C LEU A 400 -15.97 29.63 5.52
N GLU A 401 -17.14 29.59 6.15
CA GLU A 401 -17.37 30.23 7.46
C GLU A 401 -16.54 29.64 8.61
N TYR A 402 -16.01 28.43 8.45
CA TYR A 402 -15.14 27.79 9.43
C TYR A 402 -13.66 28.12 9.24
N PHE A 403 -13.30 28.73 8.10
CA PHE A 403 -11.90 28.91 7.72
C PHE A 403 -11.44 30.35 7.94
N GLU A 404 -10.23 30.51 8.50
CA GLU A 404 -9.55 31.81 8.59
C GLU A 404 -8.80 32.11 7.28
N GLU A 405 -8.13 31.09 6.74
CA GLU A 405 -7.46 31.13 5.45
C GLU A 405 -7.92 29.93 4.62
N PHE A 406 -8.08 30.14 3.33
CA PHE A 406 -8.47 29.08 2.39
C PHE A 406 -7.86 29.36 1.03
N GLY A 407 -7.22 28.32 0.44
CA GLY A 407 -6.63 28.45 -0.90
C GLY A 407 -6.17 27.13 -1.48
N GLY A 408 -6.02 27.10 -2.79
CA GLY A 408 -5.52 25.92 -3.50
C GLY A 408 -6.19 25.70 -4.86
N HIS A 409 -6.13 24.48 -5.33
CA HIS A 409 -6.63 24.00 -6.61
C HIS A 409 -7.66 22.87 -6.45
N PRO A 410 -8.41 22.50 -7.52
CA PRO A 410 -9.44 21.46 -7.42
C PRO A 410 -9.01 20.15 -6.75
N LEU A 411 -7.75 19.75 -6.88
CA LEU A 411 -7.22 18.50 -6.32
C LEU A 411 -6.40 18.66 -5.04
N ALA A 412 -6.08 19.91 -4.64
CA ALA A 412 -5.20 20.17 -3.49
C ALA A 412 -5.55 21.52 -2.85
N VAL A 413 -6.02 21.50 -1.61
CA VAL A 413 -6.42 22.69 -0.87
C VAL A 413 -5.72 22.74 0.48
N GLY A 414 -5.32 23.93 0.91
CA GLY A 414 -4.87 24.24 2.26
C GLY A 414 -5.84 25.22 2.92
N PHE A 415 -6.05 25.07 4.23
CA PHE A 415 -6.87 26.02 5.01
C PHE A 415 -6.49 26.01 6.48
N SER A 416 -6.82 27.09 7.18
CA SER A 416 -6.69 27.19 8.63
C SER A 416 -8.05 27.36 9.30
N LEU A 417 -8.14 26.92 10.56
CA LEU A 417 -9.34 27.00 11.40
C LEU A 417 -8.94 27.33 12.84
N GLU A 418 -9.84 28.02 13.56
CA GLU A 418 -9.76 28.06 15.01
C GLU A 418 -9.92 26.65 15.61
N SER A 419 -9.14 26.31 16.64
CA SER A 419 -9.19 24.99 17.28
C SER A 419 -10.58 24.58 17.75
N GLN A 420 -11.40 25.54 18.21
CA GLN A 420 -12.78 25.29 18.64
C GLN A 420 -13.76 24.99 17.48
N SER A 421 -13.38 25.31 16.25
CA SER A 421 -14.20 25.11 15.04
C SER A 421 -13.96 23.73 14.39
N VAL A 422 -12.88 23.05 14.73
CA VAL A 422 -12.47 21.77 14.12
C VAL A 422 -13.55 20.70 14.25
N ASP A 423 -14.08 20.48 15.46
CA ASP A 423 -15.11 19.46 15.69
C ASP A 423 -16.42 19.79 14.94
N ARG A 424 -16.82 21.06 14.93
CA ARG A 424 -18.02 21.49 14.22
C ARG A 424 -17.87 21.32 12.71
N PHE A 425 -16.73 21.67 12.15
CA PHE A 425 -16.42 21.48 10.74
C PHE A 425 -16.48 20.00 10.36
N ILE A 426 -15.83 19.11 11.15
CA ILE A 426 -15.82 17.66 10.88
C ILE A 426 -17.24 17.09 10.88
N GLU A 427 -18.08 17.46 11.86
CA GLU A 427 -19.46 17.00 11.93
C GLU A 427 -20.33 17.56 10.79
N ALA A 428 -20.14 18.82 10.42
CA ALA A 428 -20.82 19.41 9.27
C ALA A 428 -20.46 18.71 7.98
N LEU A 429 -19.16 18.41 7.77
CA LEU A 429 -18.67 17.72 6.58
C LEU A 429 -19.18 16.27 6.50
N LYS A 430 -19.28 15.54 7.62
CA LYS A 430 -19.83 14.18 7.64
C LYS A 430 -21.30 14.09 7.25
N SER A 431 -22.05 15.14 7.51
CA SER A 431 -23.48 15.23 7.20
C SER A 431 -23.75 15.76 5.78
N TYR A 432 -22.72 16.22 5.08
CA TYR A 432 -22.82 16.76 3.72
C TYR A 432 -22.82 15.64 2.69
N ASP A 433 -23.85 15.63 1.84
CA ASP A 433 -23.97 14.65 0.75
C ASP A 433 -23.09 15.07 -0.43
N ILE A 434 -21.99 14.38 -0.61
CA ILE A 434 -21.05 14.64 -1.68
C ILE A 434 -21.37 13.69 -2.83
N PRO A 435 -21.72 14.20 -4.01
CA PRO A 435 -21.97 13.36 -5.17
C PRO A 435 -20.64 12.72 -5.64
N LEU A 436 -20.33 11.54 -5.11
CA LEU A 436 -19.30 10.68 -5.65
C LEU A 436 -19.94 9.85 -6.76
N GLU A 437 -19.62 10.12 -8.01
CA GLU A 437 -19.91 9.19 -9.08
C GLU A 437 -19.14 7.90 -8.83
N ASP A 438 -19.81 6.76 -9.00
CA ASP A 438 -19.22 5.42 -8.82
C ASP A 438 -18.18 5.21 -9.94
N GLN A 439 -16.97 5.70 -9.71
CA GLN A 439 -15.85 5.56 -10.63
C GLN A 439 -15.20 4.19 -10.42
N SER A 440 -15.74 3.18 -11.10
CA SER A 440 -14.91 2.02 -11.46
C SER A 440 -13.76 2.57 -12.31
N SER A 441 -12.56 2.63 -11.75
CA SER A 441 -11.38 3.15 -12.43
C SER A 441 -10.99 2.22 -13.57
N VAL A 442 -11.49 2.52 -14.77
CA VAL A 442 -11.05 1.83 -15.99
C VAL A 442 -9.66 2.35 -16.34
N LEU A 443 -8.64 1.53 -16.16
CA LEU A 443 -7.29 1.87 -16.60
C LEU A 443 -7.24 1.86 -18.14
N GLU A 444 -6.95 3.01 -18.74
CA GLU A 444 -6.73 3.11 -20.18
C GLU A 444 -5.29 2.79 -20.53
N VAL A 445 -5.09 1.90 -21.49
CA VAL A 445 -3.77 1.53 -22.01
C VAL A 445 -3.59 2.01 -23.46
N ASP A 446 -2.36 2.37 -23.81
CA ASP A 446 -2.06 2.97 -25.11
C ASP A 446 -2.05 1.95 -26.24
N ALA A 447 -1.55 0.73 -25.98
CA ALA A 447 -1.51 -0.34 -26.97
C ALA A 447 -1.41 -1.71 -26.31
N VAL A 448 -1.80 -2.76 -27.07
CA VAL A 448 -1.41 -4.13 -26.77
C VAL A 448 -0.01 -4.36 -27.32
N LEU A 449 0.89 -4.86 -26.49
CA LEU A 449 2.29 -5.10 -26.86
C LEU A 449 2.75 -6.46 -26.31
N ARG A 450 3.17 -7.37 -27.22
CA ARG A 450 3.73 -8.65 -26.80
C ARG A 450 5.15 -8.46 -26.31
N LEU A 451 5.53 -9.15 -25.25
CA LEU A 451 6.87 -9.04 -24.66
C LEU A 451 7.99 -9.37 -25.67
N GLU A 452 7.73 -10.23 -26.64
CA GLU A 452 8.66 -10.59 -27.70
C GLU A 452 8.91 -9.49 -28.73
N ASP A 453 8.00 -8.51 -28.85
CA ASP A 453 8.11 -7.38 -29.77
C ASP A 453 8.99 -6.25 -29.19
N ILE A 454 9.40 -6.36 -27.93
CA ILE A 454 10.31 -5.41 -27.29
C ILE A 454 11.72 -5.60 -27.84
N ASN A 455 12.14 -4.66 -28.66
CA ASN A 455 13.45 -4.64 -29.34
C ASN A 455 14.05 -3.22 -29.30
N GLU A 456 15.28 -3.08 -29.81
CA GLU A 456 15.98 -1.78 -29.81
C GLU A 456 15.24 -0.70 -30.60
N ASN A 457 14.58 -1.06 -31.70
CA ASN A 457 13.83 -0.08 -32.50
C ASN A 457 12.68 0.49 -31.68
N LEU A 458 11.89 -0.35 -31.01
CA LEU A 458 10.82 0.08 -30.14
C LEU A 458 11.34 1.01 -29.02
N ILE A 459 12.47 0.66 -28.40
CA ILE A 459 13.08 1.50 -27.36
C ILE A 459 13.49 2.86 -27.90
N ASN A 460 14.09 2.91 -29.10
CA ASN A 460 14.48 4.17 -29.74
C ASN A 460 13.23 5.01 -30.08
N GLU A 461 12.14 4.40 -30.52
CA GLU A 461 10.87 5.09 -30.74
C GLU A 461 10.29 5.68 -29.45
N LEU A 462 10.29 4.92 -28.36
CA LEU A 462 9.83 5.41 -27.05
C LEU A 462 10.65 6.59 -26.54
N ARG A 463 11.99 6.57 -26.75
CA ARG A 463 12.86 7.67 -26.37
C ARG A 463 12.57 8.97 -27.11
N ARG A 464 12.12 8.91 -28.35
CA ARG A 464 11.69 10.11 -29.08
C ARG A 464 10.48 10.78 -28.45
N LEU A 465 9.70 10.05 -27.67
CA LEU A 465 8.56 10.58 -26.91
C LEU A 465 8.97 11.21 -25.57
N GLU A 466 10.19 10.97 -25.05
CA GLU A 466 10.71 11.60 -23.84
C GLU A 466 10.93 13.12 -24.05
N PRO A 467 10.85 13.93 -22.95
CA PRO A 467 10.66 13.57 -21.54
C PRO A 467 9.20 13.24 -21.22
N PHE A 468 8.99 12.21 -20.38
CA PHE A 468 7.66 11.87 -19.85
C PHE A 468 7.38 12.62 -18.56
N GLY A 469 6.11 12.90 -18.30
CA GLY A 469 5.62 13.59 -17.12
C GLY A 469 4.19 14.06 -17.29
N HIS A 470 3.79 15.09 -16.57
CA HIS A 470 2.46 15.66 -16.73
C HIS A 470 2.25 16.18 -18.16
N GLY A 471 1.08 15.95 -18.76
CA GLY A 471 0.78 16.28 -20.16
C GLY A 471 1.40 15.33 -21.20
N ASN A 472 2.41 14.55 -20.84
CA ASN A 472 3.01 13.50 -21.66
C ASN A 472 3.32 12.27 -20.79
N PRO A 473 2.30 11.50 -20.38
CA PRO A 473 2.51 10.33 -19.51
C PRO A 473 3.32 9.23 -20.19
N GLU A 474 4.01 8.43 -19.38
CA GLU A 474 4.65 7.20 -19.85
C GLU A 474 3.62 6.29 -20.53
N PRO A 475 3.93 5.72 -21.69
CA PRO A 475 3.01 4.82 -22.37
C PRO A 475 2.75 3.55 -21.54
N LEU A 476 1.49 3.16 -21.47
CA LEU A 476 1.03 1.95 -20.81
C LEU A 476 0.70 0.89 -21.85
N PHE A 477 1.25 -0.30 -21.66
CA PHE A 477 1.07 -1.43 -22.56
C PHE A 477 0.38 -2.58 -21.86
N LEU A 478 -0.52 -3.24 -22.57
CA LEU A 478 -1.15 -4.48 -22.15
C LEU A 478 -0.47 -5.67 -22.84
N CYS A 479 -0.01 -6.64 -22.06
CA CYS A 479 0.37 -7.96 -22.59
C CYS A 479 -0.54 -9.02 -21.98
N GLU A 480 -1.29 -9.70 -22.85
CA GLU A 480 -2.23 -10.72 -22.44
C GLU A 480 -1.57 -12.09 -22.33
N GLY A 481 -1.96 -12.87 -21.33
CA GLY A 481 -1.57 -14.26 -21.17
C GLY A 481 -0.12 -14.49 -20.78
N VAL A 482 0.50 -13.57 -20.06
CA VAL A 482 1.88 -13.69 -19.55
C VAL A 482 1.94 -14.72 -18.44
N LYS A 483 2.89 -15.63 -18.49
CA LYS A 483 3.11 -16.62 -17.45
C LYS A 483 4.12 -16.08 -16.42
N ILE A 484 3.72 -15.99 -15.17
CA ILE A 484 4.61 -15.64 -14.07
C ILE A 484 5.38 -16.88 -13.62
N GLU A 485 6.71 -16.91 -13.79
CA GLU A 485 7.55 -18.03 -13.37
C GLU A 485 8.02 -17.89 -11.92
N ALA A 486 8.34 -16.66 -11.51
CA ALA A 486 8.72 -16.35 -10.14
C ALA A 486 8.33 -14.92 -9.79
N ALA A 487 8.03 -14.70 -8.52
CA ALA A 487 7.84 -13.37 -7.99
C ALA A 487 8.47 -13.27 -6.59
N LYS A 488 9.01 -12.09 -6.28
CA LYS A 488 9.61 -11.79 -4.99
C LYS A 488 9.09 -10.45 -4.51
N LEU A 489 8.35 -10.45 -3.42
CA LEU A 489 7.94 -9.22 -2.77
C LEU A 489 9.11 -8.59 -2.00
N PHE A 490 9.18 -7.27 -1.98
CA PHE A 490 10.19 -6.52 -1.26
C PHE A 490 9.66 -5.14 -0.81
N GLY A 491 10.48 -4.43 -0.02
CA GLY A 491 10.11 -3.13 0.56
C GLY A 491 9.31 -3.26 1.87
N GLN A 492 9.02 -2.12 2.51
CA GLN A 492 8.18 -2.06 3.70
C GLN A 492 6.79 -2.63 3.37
N ASN A 493 6.28 -3.52 4.23
CA ASN A 493 4.99 -4.18 4.06
C ASN A 493 4.83 -4.98 2.75
N GLN A 494 5.94 -5.41 2.12
CA GLN A 494 5.91 -6.21 0.88
C GLN A 494 5.11 -5.56 -0.27
N SER A 495 5.06 -4.23 -0.29
CA SER A 495 4.28 -3.47 -1.26
C SER A 495 4.79 -3.55 -2.70
N ASN A 496 6.03 -3.93 -2.90
CA ASN A 496 6.69 -4.01 -4.21
C ASN A 496 6.92 -5.45 -4.63
N VAL A 497 7.08 -5.70 -5.94
CA VAL A 497 7.32 -7.03 -6.49
C VAL A 497 8.42 -7.02 -7.55
N ARG A 498 9.28 -8.05 -7.57
CA ARG A 498 10.11 -8.44 -8.71
C ARG A 498 9.56 -9.70 -9.32
N LEU A 499 9.41 -9.69 -10.63
CA LEU A 499 8.81 -10.77 -11.40
C LEU A 499 9.82 -11.36 -12.38
N VAL A 500 9.79 -12.67 -12.50
CA VAL A 500 10.32 -13.39 -13.66
C VAL A 500 9.13 -13.93 -14.43
N MET A 501 8.99 -13.51 -15.66
CA MET A 501 7.85 -13.81 -16.52
C MET A 501 8.32 -14.60 -17.74
N SER A 502 7.46 -15.41 -18.31
CA SER A 502 7.70 -16.02 -19.62
C SER A 502 6.53 -15.78 -20.56
N PHE A 503 6.89 -15.54 -21.82
CA PHE A 503 5.96 -15.40 -22.91
C PHE A 503 6.56 -16.08 -24.14
N ASN A 504 5.84 -17.01 -24.77
CA ASN A 504 6.29 -17.81 -25.91
C ASN A 504 7.68 -18.47 -25.71
N GLY A 505 7.98 -18.89 -24.45
CA GLY A 505 9.24 -19.58 -24.12
C GLY A 505 10.43 -18.64 -23.84
N LYS A 506 10.30 -17.34 -24.02
CA LYS A 506 11.32 -16.35 -23.64
C LYS A 506 11.05 -15.83 -22.22
N ARG A 507 12.11 -15.55 -21.48
CA ARG A 507 12.06 -15.00 -20.11
C ARG A 507 12.27 -13.50 -20.11
N PHE A 508 11.51 -12.82 -19.24
CA PHE A 508 11.55 -11.37 -19.02
C PHE A 508 11.55 -11.09 -17.53
N GLU A 509 12.28 -10.08 -17.11
CA GLU A 509 12.25 -9.58 -15.75
C GLU A 509 11.45 -8.29 -15.68
N ALA A 510 10.66 -8.11 -14.60
CA ALA A 510 9.92 -6.91 -14.35
C ALA A 510 9.92 -6.53 -12.87
N THR A 511 9.70 -5.26 -12.57
CA THR A 511 9.54 -4.75 -11.22
C THR A 511 8.21 -4.00 -11.13
N GLY A 512 7.46 -4.19 -10.04
CA GLY A 512 6.24 -3.43 -9.75
C GLY A 512 6.37 -2.72 -8.40
N PHE A 513 6.11 -1.43 -8.37
CA PHE A 513 6.11 -0.62 -7.14
C PHE A 513 4.68 -0.35 -6.69
N GLY A 514 4.37 -0.60 -5.40
CA GLY A 514 3.03 -0.42 -4.86
C GLY A 514 2.00 -1.49 -5.26
N VAL A 515 2.34 -2.39 -6.18
CA VAL A 515 1.45 -3.41 -6.77
C VAL A 515 1.70 -4.82 -6.23
N GLY A 516 2.47 -4.95 -5.14
CA GLY A 516 2.75 -6.26 -4.52
C GLY A 516 1.47 -7.03 -4.20
N HIS A 517 0.41 -6.34 -3.77
CA HIS A 517 -0.89 -6.92 -3.44
C HIS A 517 -1.60 -7.58 -4.63
N LEU A 518 -1.42 -7.06 -5.86
CA LEU A 518 -1.99 -7.67 -7.09
C LEU A 518 -1.36 -9.03 -7.36
N PHE A 519 -0.13 -9.21 -6.92
CA PHE A 519 0.62 -10.46 -7.10
C PHE A 519 0.53 -11.38 -5.89
N GLU A 520 -0.04 -10.94 -4.78
CA GLU A 520 -0.38 -11.84 -3.66
C GLU A 520 -1.38 -12.92 -4.08
N ALA A 521 -2.37 -12.60 -4.87
CA ALA A 521 -3.31 -13.56 -5.42
C ALA A 521 -2.76 -14.33 -6.64
N SER A 522 -1.96 -13.69 -7.50
CA SER A 522 -1.50 -14.24 -8.78
C SER A 522 -0.20 -15.04 -8.73
N LEU A 523 0.55 -14.92 -7.62
CA LEU A 523 1.71 -15.78 -7.36
C LEU A 523 1.36 -17.26 -7.23
N TYR A 524 0.11 -17.61 -7.41
CA TYR A 524 -0.52 -18.83 -6.96
C TYR A 524 -0.99 -19.73 -8.07
N GLU A 525 -1.18 -19.21 -9.28
CA GLU A 525 -1.44 -20.01 -10.45
C GLU A 525 -0.61 -19.52 -11.63
N PRO A 526 0.04 -20.41 -12.39
CA PRO A 526 0.60 -20.08 -13.69
C PRO A 526 -0.53 -19.98 -14.73
N ALA A 527 -1.63 -19.33 -14.37
CA ALA A 527 -2.60 -18.83 -15.31
C ALA A 527 -1.95 -17.70 -16.09
N GLY A 528 -2.23 -17.61 -17.37
CA GLY A 528 -1.83 -16.46 -18.13
C GLY A 528 -2.41 -15.23 -17.45
N MET A 529 -1.54 -14.31 -17.03
CA MET A 529 -1.96 -13.02 -16.51
C MET A 529 -1.94 -11.98 -17.62
N ASP A 530 -2.91 -11.13 -17.59
CA ASP A 530 -2.87 -9.91 -18.37
C ASP A 530 -2.16 -8.87 -17.52
N ILE A 531 -1.01 -8.38 -17.99
CA ILE A 531 -0.21 -7.39 -17.28
C ILE A 531 -0.24 -6.04 -18.00
N VAL A 532 -0.41 -4.97 -17.25
CA VAL A 532 -0.19 -3.60 -17.71
C VAL A 532 1.17 -3.14 -17.22
N PHE A 533 1.99 -2.66 -18.15
CA PHE A 533 3.37 -2.28 -17.86
C PHE A 533 3.83 -1.09 -18.69
N THR A 534 4.92 -0.47 -18.27
CA THR A 534 5.70 0.51 -19.02
C THR A 534 7.13 0.02 -19.19
N ILE A 535 7.86 0.59 -20.16
CA ILE A 535 9.22 0.18 -20.51
C ILE A 535 10.15 1.38 -20.26
N LYS A 536 11.28 1.14 -19.56
CA LYS A 536 12.24 2.20 -19.19
C LYS A 536 13.68 1.82 -19.49
N GLY A 537 14.50 2.86 -19.67
CA GLY A 537 15.95 2.76 -19.74
C GLY A 537 16.50 2.28 -21.08
N LYS A 538 17.84 2.35 -21.21
CA LYS A 538 18.58 1.87 -22.39
C LYS A 538 18.54 0.35 -22.50
N VAL A 539 18.67 -0.32 -21.35
CA VAL A 539 18.35 -1.74 -21.24
C VAL A 539 16.87 -1.79 -20.81
N PRO A 540 15.99 -2.38 -21.65
CA PRO A 540 14.57 -2.35 -21.39
C PRO A 540 14.24 -3.03 -20.07
N THR A 541 13.86 -2.21 -19.09
CA THR A 541 13.35 -2.67 -17.80
C THR A 541 11.84 -2.50 -17.79
N LEU A 542 11.13 -3.58 -17.49
CA LEU A 542 9.67 -3.59 -17.45
C LEU A 542 9.19 -3.20 -16.06
N TYR A 543 8.31 -2.22 -16.00
CA TYR A 543 7.66 -1.81 -14.75
C TYR A 543 6.18 -2.12 -14.82
N VAL A 544 5.74 -3.06 -13.98
CA VAL A 544 4.34 -3.45 -13.91
C VAL A 544 3.56 -2.43 -13.09
N VAL A 545 2.46 -1.96 -13.67
CA VAL A 545 1.56 -0.94 -13.12
C VAL A 545 0.28 -1.57 -12.60
N ASP A 546 -0.22 -2.61 -13.31
CA ASP A 546 -1.45 -3.32 -12.97
C ASP A 546 -1.39 -4.75 -13.52
N ALA A 547 -2.21 -5.64 -12.98
CA ALA A 547 -2.29 -7.01 -13.46
C ALA A 547 -3.63 -7.65 -13.10
N GLU A 548 -4.18 -8.43 -14.03
CA GLU A 548 -5.42 -9.18 -13.85
C GLU A 548 -5.23 -10.64 -14.26
N VAL A 549 -5.89 -11.55 -13.54
CA VAL A 549 -5.89 -12.97 -13.91
C VAL A 549 -6.77 -13.16 -15.14
N ASN A 550 -6.21 -13.75 -16.19
CA ASN A 550 -6.95 -14.00 -17.42
C ASN A 550 -7.86 -15.22 -17.28
N GLU A 551 -9.10 -15.01 -16.85
CA GLU A 551 -10.08 -16.08 -16.64
C GLU A 551 -10.43 -16.87 -17.93
N ARG A 552 -10.27 -16.28 -19.12
CA ARG A 552 -10.60 -16.94 -20.39
C ARG A 552 -9.69 -18.12 -20.75
N LYS A 553 -8.47 -18.18 -20.20
CA LYS A 553 -7.54 -19.32 -20.38
C LYS A 553 -7.56 -20.30 -19.19
N LEU A 554 -8.18 -19.92 -18.08
CA LEU A 554 -8.41 -20.81 -16.95
C LEU A 554 -9.32 -21.99 -17.28
N SER A 555 -10.22 -21.83 -18.25
CA SER A 555 -11.18 -22.89 -18.65
C SER A 555 -10.56 -24.07 -19.40
N SER A 556 -9.29 -24.01 -19.81
CA SER A 556 -8.66 -25.09 -20.61
C SER A 556 -7.48 -25.79 -19.92
N GLY A 557 -7.12 -25.48 -18.67
CA GLY A 557 -5.93 -26.02 -18.02
C GLY A 557 -6.00 -26.28 -16.50
N HIS A 558 -7.08 -25.97 -15.83
CA HIS A 558 -7.26 -26.20 -14.39
C HIS A 558 -7.84 -27.56 -14.07
N ALA A 559 -7.02 -28.58 -14.20
CA ALA A 559 -7.23 -29.74 -13.35
C ALA A 559 -6.49 -29.47 -12.03
N THR A 560 -7.14 -28.81 -11.06
CA THR A 560 -6.78 -29.05 -9.67
C THR A 560 -6.89 -30.54 -9.42
N LEU A 561 -6.01 -31.11 -8.64
CA LEU A 561 -5.96 -32.54 -8.29
C LEU A 561 -7.30 -33.07 -7.77
N GLN A 562 -8.18 -32.15 -7.36
CA GLN A 562 -9.41 -32.43 -6.66
C GLN A 562 -10.66 -32.06 -7.44
N GLU A 563 -10.54 -31.44 -8.61
CA GLU A 563 -11.71 -30.96 -9.34
C GLU A 563 -12.70 -32.06 -9.73
N PRO A 564 -12.29 -33.24 -10.27
CA PRO A 564 -13.23 -34.34 -10.51
C PRO A 564 -13.81 -34.94 -9.22
N GLU A 565 -12.99 -35.01 -8.17
CA GLU A 565 -13.39 -35.54 -6.88
C GLU A 565 -14.26 -34.55 -6.10
N LEU A 566 -13.93 -33.28 -6.14
CA LEU A 566 -14.77 -32.22 -5.58
C LEU A 566 -16.11 -32.13 -6.31
N ARG A 567 -16.14 -32.15 -7.63
CA ARG A 567 -17.37 -32.17 -8.43
C ARG A 567 -18.24 -33.36 -8.12
N HIS A 568 -17.64 -34.54 -7.98
CA HIS A 568 -18.38 -35.73 -7.60
C HIS A 568 -19.04 -35.58 -6.19
N ARG A 569 -18.33 -35.04 -5.25
CA ARG A 569 -18.85 -34.76 -3.91
C ARG A 569 -19.89 -33.63 -3.89
N LEU A 570 -19.70 -32.58 -4.67
CA LEU A 570 -20.69 -31.53 -4.86
C LEU A 570 -21.98 -32.08 -5.43
N SER A 571 -21.90 -32.97 -6.44
CA SER A 571 -23.07 -33.65 -7.00
C SER A 571 -23.77 -34.55 -5.97
N GLN A 572 -23.01 -35.23 -5.10
CA GLN A 572 -23.60 -35.99 -3.98
C GLN A 572 -24.25 -35.05 -2.95
N LEU A 573 -23.63 -33.93 -2.61
CA LEU A 573 -24.20 -32.93 -1.72
C LEU A 573 -25.47 -32.28 -2.25
N GLU A 574 -25.53 -31.97 -3.54
CA GLU A 574 -26.73 -31.41 -4.18
C GLU A 574 -27.93 -32.37 -4.07
N GLN A 575 -27.70 -33.66 -4.13
CA GLN A 575 -28.74 -34.68 -3.91
C GLN A 575 -29.21 -34.73 -2.44
N ILE A 576 -28.28 -34.54 -1.51
CA ILE A 576 -28.54 -34.59 -0.06
C ILE A 576 -29.20 -33.30 0.44
N LEU A 577 -28.78 -32.15 -0.12
CA LEU A 577 -29.19 -30.82 0.30
C LEU A 577 -30.44 -30.30 -0.43
N ALA A 578 -31.20 -31.19 -1.09
CA ALA A 578 -32.50 -30.87 -1.70
C ALA A 578 -33.57 -30.49 -0.64
N GLU A 579 -33.30 -30.73 0.67
CA GLU A 579 -34.15 -30.37 1.81
C GLU A 579 -33.65 -29.12 2.55
N PRO A 580 -34.46 -28.51 3.41
CA PRO A 580 -34.07 -27.30 4.12
C PRO A 580 -32.85 -27.53 5.01
N LEU A 581 -31.79 -26.73 4.81
CA LEU A 581 -30.54 -26.79 5.59
C LEU A 581 -30.72 -26.51 7.10
N VAL A 582 -31.83 -25.89 7.48
CA VAL A 582 -32.08 -25.44 8.87
C VAL A 582 -32.62 -26.57 9.74
N GLY A 583 -32.19 -26.58 10.99
CA GLY A 583 -32.59 -27.63 11.95
C GLY A 583 -31.93 -28.98 11.71
N SER A 584 -30.82 -29.05 10.98
CA SER A 584 -30.22 -30.32 10.56
C SER A 584 -28.88 -30.57 11.21
N LEU A 585 -28.57 -31.83 11.53
CA LEU A 585 -27.24 -32.30 11.85
C LEU A 585 -26.68 -33.14 10.70
N PHE A 586 -25.52 -32.78 10.20
CA PHE A 586 -24.76 -33.50 9.19
C PHE A 586 -23.53 -34.13 9.82
N VAL A 587 -23.35 -35.44 9.67
CA VAL A 587 -22.13 -36.14 10.10
C VAL A 587 -21.36 -36.55 8.85
N PHE A 588 -20.25 -35.91 8.58
CA PHE A 588 -19.43 -36.05 7.39
C PHE A 588 -18.06 -36.67 7.69
N ASP A 589 -17.45 -37.31 6.71
CA ASP A 589 -15.97 -37.35 6.70
C ASP A 589 -15.39 -35.96 6.43
N LEU A 590 -14.11 -35.77 6.74
CA LEU A 590 -13.47 -34.46 6.65
C LEU A 590 -13.55 -33.82 5.25
N ARG A 591 -13.42 -34.64 4.21
CA ARG A 591 -13.44 -34.14 2.83
C ARG A 591 -14.87 -33.75 2.41
N MET A 592 -15.87 -34.51 2.84
CA MET A 592 -17.27 -34.16 2.59
C MET A 592 -17.64 -32.88 3.36
N ARG A 593 -17.14 -32.70 4.59
CA ARG A 593 -17.29 -31.46 5.36
C ARG A 593 -16.70 -30.26 4.61
N ASN A 594 -15.50 -30.41 4.08
CA ASN A 594 -14.84 -29.33 3.33
C ASN A 594 -15.61 -29.03 2.03
N ALA A 595 -16.10 -30.04 1.32
CA ALA A 595 -16.97 -29.85 0.16
C ALA A 595 -18.30 -29.19 0.52
N PHE A 596 -18.89 -29.52 1.69
CA PHE A 596 -20.10 -28.88 2.20
C PHE A 596 -19.89 -27.39 2.46
N PHE A 597 -18.80 -26.99 3.11
CA PHE A 597 -18.50 -25.57 3.34
C PHE A 597 -18.20 -24.83 2.01
N TYR A 598 -17.54 -25.50 1.07
CA TYR A 598 -17.38 -24.94 -0.26
C TYR A 598 -18.71 -24.65 -0.92
N TRP A 599 -19.63 -25.64 -0.95
CA TRP A 599 -20.96 -25.47 -1.47
C TRP A 599 -21.76 -24.39 -0.74
N LEU A 600 -21.67 -24.35 0.60
CA LEU A 600 -22.36 -23.36 1.42
C LEU A 600 -22.00 -21.93 1.02
N PHE A 601 -20.75 -21.67 0.77
CA PHE A 601 -20.26 -20.32 0.46
C PHE A 601 -20.37 -19.94 -1.03
N THR A 602 -20.49 -20.91 -1.92
CA THR A 602 -20.61 -20.66 -3.37
C THR A 602 -22.03 -20.72 -3.88
N ALA A 603 -22.83 -21.68 -3.41
CA ALA A 603 -24.16 -21.99 -3.96
C ALA A 603 -25.31 -21.53 -3.08
N CYS A 604 -25.09 -21.34 -1.76
CA CYS A 604 -26.15 -20.93 -0.84
C CYS A 604 -26.48 -19.43 -1.02
N LYS A 605 -27.75 -19.13 -1.33
CA LYS A 605 -28.23 -17.76 -1.52
C LYS A 605 -28.45 -16.99 -0.20
N ARG A 606 -28.36 -17.65 0.95
CA ARG A 606 -28.54 -17.04 2.27
C ARG A 606 -27.20 -16.48 2.75
N LYS A 607 -27.26 -15.45 3.61
CA LYS A 607 -26.11 -14.97 4.33
C LYS A 607 -25.76 -15.95 5.44
N CYS A 608 -24.61 -16.63 5.32
CA CYS A 608 -24.25 -17.72 6.22
C CYS A 608 -23.09 -17.34 7.13
N ALA A 609 -23.15 -17.74 8.38
CA ALA A 609 -22.05 -17.69 9.34
C ALA A 609 -21.73 -19.07 9.89
N VAL A 610 -20.44 -19.42 9.90
CA VAL A 610 -19.95 -20.67 10.48
C VAL A 610 -19.31 -20.34 11.82
N ILE A 611 -19.75 -21.00 12.88
CA ILE A 611 -19.30 -20.81 14.25
C ILE A 611 -18.42 -21.99 14.64
N SER A 612 -17.17 -21.72 14.97
CA SER A 612 -16.24 -22.71 15.53
C SER A 612 -16.00 -22.45 17.00
N LEU A 613 -15.71 -23.50 17.74
CA LEU A 613 -15.51 -23.44 19.19
C LEU A 613 -14.44 -22.40 19.58
N ASN A 614 -13.35 -22.37 18.86
CA ASN A 614 -12.20 -21.54 19.20
C ASN A 614 -11.48 -20.98 17.94
N ASN A 615 -10.47 -20.16 18.16
CA ASN A 615 -9.72 -19.49 17.11
C ASN A 615 -8.88 -20.47 16.26
N VAL A 616 -8.25 -21.46 16.86
CA VAL A 616 -7.43 -22.45 16.14
C VAL A 616 -8.28 -23.23 15.14
N LEU A 617 -9.46 -23.69 15.51
CA LEU A 617 -10.39 -24.40 14.63
C LEU A 617 -10.93 -23.48 13.51
N SER A 618 -11.26 -22.23 13.84
CA SER A 618 -11.66 -21.25 12.84
C SER A 618 -10.53 -20.95 11.85
N THR A 619 -9.32 -20.73 12.32
CA THR A 619 -8.13 -20.47 11.49
C THR A 619 -7.84 -21.66 10.57
N GLN A 620 -7.90 -22.87 11.11
CA GLN A 620 -7.69 -24.08 10.33
C GLN A 620 -8.71 -24.22 9.20
N LEU A 621 -10.00 -24.07 9.51
CA LEU A 621 -11.05 -24.12 8.50
C LEU A 621 -10.89 -23.02 7.47
N TYR A 622 -10.56 -21.78 7.90
CA TYR A 622 -10.32 -20.66 7.02
C TYR A 622 -9.18 -20.94 6.03
N HIS A 623 -8.03 -21.43 6.51
CA HIS A 623 -6.92 -21.81 5.64
C HIS A 623 -7.26 -22.97 4.71
N THR A 624 -8.05 -23.93 5.16
CA THR A 624 -8.51 -25.02 4.30
C THR A 624 -9.40 -24.50 3.17
N LEU A 625 -10.30 -23.57 3.48
CA LEU A 625 -11.22 -22.97 2.51
C LEU A 625 -10.55 -21.96 1.56
N LEU A 626 -9.53 -21.22 2.01
CA LEU A 626 -8.75 -20.32 1.14
C LEU A 626 -8.16 -21.02 -0.10
N ARG A 627 -8.11 -22.33 -0.15
CA ARG A 627 -7.71 -23.10 -1.35
C ARG A 627 -8.74 -22.99 -2.46
N TYR A 628 -9.98 -22.70 -2.11
CA TYR A 628 -11.13 -22.74 -3.00
C TYR A 628 -11.79 -21.38 -3.19
N PHE A 629 -11.49 -20.39 -2.33
CA PHE A 629 -12.11 -19.08 -2.31
C PHE A 629 -11.09 -17.95 -2.41
N ASP A 630 -11.44 -16.92 -3.16
CA ASP A 630 -10.69 -15.71 -3.29
C ASP A 630 -11.32 -14.62 -2.39
N HIS A 631 -10.93 -14.60 -1.11
CA HIS A 631 -11.23 -13.54 -0.11
C HIS A 631 -12.71 -13.12 0.07
N SER A 632 -13.68 -13.95 -0.29
CA SER A 632 -15.12 -13.62 -0.18
C SER A 632 -15.76 -13.96 1.17
N ILE A 633 -14.97 -14.34 2.18
CA ILE A 633 -15.43 -14.76 3.50
C ILE A 633 -14.76 -13.94 4.58
N ASP A 634 -15.55 -13.36 5.49
CA ASP A 634 -15.01 -12.69 6.68
C ASP A 634 -14.52 -13.71 7.71
N TYR A 635 -13.37 -13.44 8.31
CA TYR A 635 -12.89 -14.20 9.44
C TYR A 635 -12.92 -13.33 10.70
N LEU A 636 -13.83 -13.62 11.62
CA LEU A 636 -14.19 -12.77 12.75
C LEU A 636 -13.74 -13.39 14.08
N ASN A 637 -12.87 -12.71 14.78
CA ASN A 637 -12.33 -13.09 16.10
C ASN A 637 -11.88 -11.84 16.87
N SER A 638 -11.23 -12.02 18.01
CA SER A 638 -10.73 -10.91 18.83
C SER A 638 -9.68 -10.01 18.14
N LEU A 639 -9.03 -10.48 17.10
CA LEU A 639 -8.03 -9.72 16.35
C LEU A 639 -8.59 -9.08 15.09
N ASN A 640 -9.63 -9.68 14.51
CA ASN A 640 -10.26 -9.21 13.29
C ASN A 640 -11.77 -9.15 13.47
N CYS A 641 -12.30 -7.94 13.60
CA CYS A 641 -13.72 -7.68 13.81
C CYS A 641 -14.38 -7.02 12.60
N GLU A 642 -13.70 -6.95 11.46
CA GLU A 642 -14.19 -6.26 10.27
C GLU A 642 -15.12 -7.17 9.46
N VAL A 643 -16.32 -6.69 9.17
CA VAL A 643 -17.37 -7.42 8.46
C VAL A 643 -17.60 -6.79 7.10
N LYS A 644 -17.15 -7.46 6.03
CA LYS A 644 -17.24 -6.98 4.64
C LYS A 644 -18.16 -7.84 3.77
N ASN A 645 -18.16 -9.13 3.98
CA ASN A 645 -18.77 -10.11 3.07
C ASN A 645 -20.16 -10.61 3.54
N ASN A 646 -20.83 -11.33 2.66
CA ASN A 646 -22.12 -11.98 2.96
C ASN A 646 -21.97 -13.27 3.77
N HIS A 647 -20.76 -13.81 3.85
CA HIS A 647 -20.44 -15.03 4.57
C HIS A 647 -19.32 -14.78 5.56
N ALA A 648 -19.34 -15.46 6.70
CA ALA A 648 -18.29 -15.35 7.71
C ALA A 648 -17.94 -16.71 8.36
N LEU A 649 -16.69 -16.80 8.80
CA LEU A 649 -16.23 -17.73 9.82
C LEU A 649 -16.00 -16.94 11.10
N MET A 650 -16.46 -17.45 12.23
CA MET A 650 -16.29 -16.75 13.51
C MET A 650 -16.06 -17.70 14.68
N THR A 651 -15.42 -17.19 15.72
CA THR A 651 -15.28 -17.91 16.99
C THR A 651 -16.57 -17.86 17.80
N LEU A 652 -16.78 -18.85 18.70
CA LEU A 652 -17.90 -18.82 19.64
C LEU A 652 -17.89 -17.55 20.48
N SER A 653 -16.75 -17.17 21.02
CA SER A 653 -16.62 -15.96 21.83
C SER A 653 -16.98 -14.69 21.07
N TYR A 654 -16.58 -14.58 19.79
CA TYR A 654 -16.99 -13.46 18.93
C TYR A 654 -18.51 -13.43 18.72
N PHE A 655 -19.10 -14.60 18.42
CA PHE A 655 -20.56 -14.74 18.23
C PHE A 655 -21.30 -14.27 19.47
N MET A 656 -20.93 -14.76 20.66
CA MET A 656 -21.59 -14.43 21.93
C MET A 656 -21.40 -12.94 22.31
N ALA A 657 -20.23 -12.38 22.10
CA ALA A 657 -19.96 -10.96 22.39
C ALA A 657 -20.71 -10.00 21.46
N ASN A 658 -21.06 -10.43 20.24
CA ASN A 658 -21.71 -9.60 19.21
C ASN A 658 -23.09 -10.15 18.80
N LEU A 659 -23.77 -10.88 19.67
CA LEU A 659 -24.95 -11.68 19.39
C LEU A 659 -26.04 -10.93 18.59
N ASP A 660 -26.48 -9.77 19.07
CA ASP A 660 -27.56 -8.99 18.42
C ASP A 660 -27.17 -8.54 17.01
N THR A 661 -25.94 -8.10 16.82
CA THR A 661 -25.41 -7.65 15.51
C THR A 661 -25.32 -8.80 14.53
N VAL A 662 -24.79 -9.94 14.98
CA VAL A 662 -24.59 -11.14 14.16
C VAL A 662 -25.94 -11.77 13.79
N LEU A 663 -26.89 -11.87 14.72
CA LEU A 663 -28.23 -12.39 14.45
C LEU A 663 -29.02 -11.50 13.46
N ARG A 664 -28.78 -10.20 13.39
CA ARG A 664 -29.41 -9.31 12.41
C ARG A 664 -28.80 -9.43 11.00
N ARG A 665 -27.53 -9.81 10.93
CA ARG A 665 -26.78 -9.80 9.67
C ARG A 665 -26.86 -11.09 8.87
N TYR A 666 -26.80 -12.24 9.55
CA TYR A 666 -26.75 -13.56 8.91
C TYR A 666 -28.09 -14.29 9.08
N ASP A 667 -28.48 -15.02 8.03
CA ASP A 667 -29.76 -15.75 7.99
C ASP A 667 -29.64 -17.19 8.44
N LEU A 668 -28.45 -17.80 8.29
CA LEU A 668 -28.15 -19.19 8.58
C LEU A 668 -26.82 -19.31 9.34
N PHE A 669 -26.84 -20.08 10.42
CA PHE A 669 -25.70 -20.37 11.27
C PHE A 669 -25.35 -21.85 11.22
N ILE A 670 -24.09 -22.19 10.96
CA ILE A 670 -23.58 -23.54 10.95
C ILE A 670 -22.61 -23.73 12.12
N ILE A 671 -22.92 -24.64 13.01
CA ILE A 671 -22.03 -25.04 14.10
C ILE A 671 -20.99 -26.00 13.52
N ASN A 672 -19.75 -25.60 13.47
CA ASN A 672 -18.64 -26.41 12.98
C ASN A 672 -18.14 -27.32 14.12
N GLU A 673 -18.23 -28.63 13.94
CA GLU A 673 -17.81 -29.64 14.90
C GLU A 673 -18.63 -29.64 16.21
N LEU A 674 -19.94 -29.90 16.12
CA LEU A 674 -20.84 -29.97 17.27
C LEU A 674 -20.34 -30.87 18.37
N ALA A 675 -19.65 -31.96 18.03
CA ALA A 675 -19.11 -32.88 19.01
C ALA A 675 -18.09 -32.21 19.98
N LEU A 676 -17.33 -31.23 19.49
CA LEU A 676 -16.39 -30.48 20.34
C LEU A 676 -17.10 -29.56 21.33
N PHE A 677 -18.18 -28.91 20.90
CA PHE A 677 -19.00 -28.09 21.81
C PHE A 677 -19.60 -28.96 22.91
N GLY A 678 -20.05 -30.19 22.60
CA GLY A 678 -20.55 -31.13 23.57
C GLY A 678 -19.51 -31.58 24.60
N GLU A 679 -18.23 -31.68 24.23
CA GLU A 679 -17.14 -32.03 25.16
C GLU A 679 -16.87 -30.91 26.18
N LEU A 680 -17.25 -29.68 25.87
CA LEU A 680 -17.07 -28.50 26.71
C LEU A 680 -18.41 -27.96 27.24
N GLN A 681 -19.46 -28.78 27.28
CA GLN A 681 -20.80 -28.36 27.69
C GLN A 681 -20.89 -27.89 29.17
N GLU A 682 -19.85 -28.07 29.96
CA GLU A 682 -19.76 -27.55 31.34
C GLU A 682 -19.38 -26.08 31.40
N GLU A 683 -18.82 -25.54 30.29
CA GLU A 683 -18.39 -24.18 30.22
C GLU A 683 -19.59 -23.21 30.03
N GLN A 684 -19.64 -22.15 30.83
CA GLN A 684 -20.76 -21.20 30.86
C GLN A 684 -21.06 -20.59 29.50
N GLU A 685 -20.02 -20.31 28.69
CA GLU A 685 -20.15 -19.72 27.36
C GLU A 685 -20.79 -20.71 26.38
N VAL A 686 -20.42 -21.98 26.45
CA VAL A 686 -21.00 -23.07 25.63
C VAL A 686 -22.44 -23.31 26.02
N LEU A 687 -22.76 -23.34 27.33
CA LEU A 687 -24.12 -23.46 27.83
C LEU A 687 -25.01 -22.32 27.36
N SER A 688 -24.52 -21.08 27.44
CA SER A 688 -25.23 -19.89 26.97
C SER A 688 -25.48 -19.95 25.48
N PHE A 689 -24.53 -20.44 24.71
CA PHE A 689 -24.68 -20.66 23.27
C PHE A 689 -25.73 -21.72 22.95
N PHE A 690 -25.74 -22.85 23.67
CA PHE A 690 -26.75 -23.90 23.48
C PHE A 690 -28.17 -23.41 23.80
N ASP A 691 -28.31 -22.51 24.75
CA ASP A 691 -29.59 -21.86 25.04
C ASP A 691 -30.06 -20.99 23.84
N VAL A 692 -29.14 -20.24 23.20
CA VAL A 692 -29.44 -19.48 21.97
C VAL A 692 -29.86 -20.42 20.83
N VAL A 693 -29.12 -21.51 20.60
CA VAL A 693 -29.44 -22.50 19.54
C VAL A 693 -30.82 -23.13 19.74
N SER A 694 -31.11 -23.56 20.97
CA SER A 694 -32.38 -24.23 21.29
C SER A 694 -33.61 -23.31 21.12
N ARG A 695 -33.45 -22.01 21.34
CA ARG A 695 -34.49 -20.99 21.13
C ARG A 695 -34.70 -20.61 19.67
N LEU A 696 -33.69 -20.76 18.80
CA LEU A 696 -33.71 -20.38 17.41
C LEU A 696 -33.34 -21.53 16.45
N PRO A 697 -33.93 -22.74 16.57
CA PRO A 697 -33.47 -23.91 15.82
C PRO A 697 -33.66 -23.73 14.30
N THR A 698 -34.61 -22.93 13.87
CA THR A 698 -34.84 -22.61 12.43
C THR A 698 -33.77 -21.76 11.79
N ARG A 699 -32.77 -21.33 12.53
CA ARG A 699 -31.61 -20.55 12.03
C ARG A 699 -30.29 -21.28 12.14
N PHE A 700 -30.25 -22.40 12.82
CA PHE A 700 -29.07 -23.19 13.07
C PHE A 700 -29.08 -24.55 12.38
N SER A 701 -27.91 -25.00 12.00
CA SER A 701 -27.61 -26.39 11.66
C SER A 701 -26.21 -26.72 12.18
N ALA A 702 -25.84 -27.97 12.22
CA ALA A 702 -24.56 -28.40 12.73
C ALA A 702 -23.89 -29.41 11.79
N VAL A 703 -22.56 -29.38 11.82
CA VAL A 703 -21.70 -30.35 11.14
C VAL A 703 -20.78 -30.98 12.19
N SER A 704 -20.50 -32.27 12.05
CA SER A 704 -19.51 -32.98 12.85
C SER A 704 -18.76 -33.99 12.00
N VAL A 705 -17.44 -34.08 12.18
CA VAL A 705 -16.59 -35.15 11.61
C VAL A 705 -16.48 -36.31 12.60
N LYS A 706 -16.66 -36.04 13.86
CA LYS A 706 -16.68 -37.07 14.93
C LYS A 706 -18.11 -37.37 15.37
N LYS A 707 -18.36 -38.63 15.64
CA LYS A 707 -19.66 -39.11 16.10
C LYS A 707 -19.50 -39.94 17.42
N PRO A 708 -19.39 -39.24 18.56
CA PRO A 708 -19.53 -39.91 19.86
C PRO A 708 -20.96 -40.45 20.05
N ASP A 709 -21.15 -41.45 20.90
CA ASP A 709 -22.44 -42.12 21.09
C ASP A 709 -23.56 -41.14 21.55
N TRP A 710 -23.20 -40.08 22.26
CA TRP A 710 -24.14 -39.05 22.78
C TRP A 710 -24.42 -37.90 21.77
N LEU A 711 -23.80 -37.85 20.58
CA LEU A 711 -23.93 -36.72 19.66
C LEU A 711 -25.37 -36.48 19.22
N TYR A 712 -26.08 -37.56 18.93
CA TYR A 712 -27.48 -37.43 18.47
C TYR A 712 -28.42 -36.99 19.60
N ASP A 713 -28.16 -37.42 20.86
CA ASP A 713 -28.92 -36.93 22.00
C ASP A 713 -28.73 -35.43 22.20
N LEU A 714 -27.49 -34.94 22.09
CA LEU A 714 -27.19 -33.52 22.11
C LEU A 714 -27.88 -32.77 20.96
N ALA A 715 -27.81 -33.28 19.74
CA ALA A 715 -28.46 -32.64 18.59
C ALA A 715 -29.97 -32.53 18.79
N MET A 716 -30.60 -33.61 19.26
CA MET A 716 -32.06 -33.62 19.56
C MET A 716 -32.40 -32.61 20.68
N ALA A 717 -31.58 -32.49 21.72
CA ALA A 717 -31.77 -31.50 22.77
C ALA A 717 -31.68 -30.06 22.26
N LEU A 718 -30.94 -29.84 21.20
CA LEU A 718 -30.83 -28.55 20.49
C LEU A 718 -31.86 -28.35 19.38
N ASN A 719 -32.82 -29.24 19.23
CA ASN A 719 -33.82 -29.29 18.15
C ASN A 719 -33.19 -29.39 16.74
N LEU A 720 -32.05 -30.11 16.64
CA LEU A 720 -31.38 -30.42 15.37
C LEU A 720 -31.62 -31.89 15.02
N SER A 721 -32.18 -32.13 13.84
CA SER A 721 -32.48 -33.51 13.39
C SER A 721 -31.29 -34.11 12.64
N PRO A 722 -30.85 -35.34 12.96
CA PRO A 722 -29.86 -36.06 12.18
C PRO A 722 -30.34 -36.24 10.73
N THR A 723 -29.66 -35.63 9.79
CA THR A 723 -30.09 -35.57 8.38
C THR A 723 -29.23 -36.43 7.48
N TYR A 724 -27.94 -36.55 7.78
CA TYR A 724 -27.00 -37.29 6.96
C TYR A 724 -25.82 -37.83 7.77
N GLU A 725 -25.37 -39.04 7.48
CA GLU A 725 -24.19 -39.63 8.07
C GLU A 725 -23.34 -40.35 7.04
N ARG A 726 -22.06 -39.98 6.93
CA ARG A 726 -21.02 -40.68 6.19
C ARG A 726 -19.70 -40.58 6.93
N LEU A 727 -19.20 -41.69 7.44
CA LEU A 727 -17.93 -41.77 8.17
C LEU A 727 -16.94 -42.64 7.39
N CYS A 728 -15.71 -42.17 7.23
CA CYS A 728 -14.58 -42.95 6.74
C CYS A 728 -13.71 -43.43 7.94
N ARG A 729 -13.19 -44.65 7.82
CA ARG A 729 -12.23 -45.22 8.80
C ARG A 729 -10.90 -45.44 8.07
N PRO A 730 -9.99 -44.49 8.14
CA PRO A 730 -8.67 -44.71 7.57
C PRO A 730 -7.89 -45.77 8.33
N THR A 731 -7.09 -46.55 7.63
CA THR A 731 -6.23 -47.60 8.22
C THR A 731 -4.77 -47.16 8.10
N TYR A 732 -4.05 -47.16 9.22
CA TYR A 732 -2.66 -46.75 9.27
C TYR A 732 -1.80 -47.89 9.84
N GLY A 733 -0.55 -48.04 9.35
CA GLY A 733 0.53 -48.76 10.05
C GLY A 733 1.23 -47.82 11.04
N LEU A 734 1.61 -48.30 12.17
CA LEU A 734 2.28 -47.54 13.23
C LEU A 734 3.72 -47.98 13.38
N LEU A 735 4.64 -47.01 13.37
CA LEU A 735 6.05 -47.19 13.75
C LEU A 735 6.26 -46.62 15.16
N GLU A 736 6.64 -47.47 16.11
CA GLU A 736 6.78 -47.07 17.52
C GLU A 736 8.15 -46.46 17.86
N SER A 737 9.12 -46.44 16.93
CA SER A 737 10.47 -45.91 17.19
C SER A 737 10.90 -44.88 16.17
N ALA A 738 11.36 -43.75 16.66
CA ALA A 738 12.08 -42.76 15.83
C ALA A 738 13.45 -43.34 15.46
N GLY A 739 13.61 -43.86 14.24
CA GLY A 739 14.91 -44.03 13.63
C GLY A 739 15.61 -42.67 13.45
N GLN A 740 16.92 -42.69 13.32
CA GLN A 740 17.64 -41.45 13.00
C GLN A 740 17.16 -40.92 11.64
N ILE A 741 17.11 -39.58 11.45
CA ILE A 741 16.64 -38.92 10.23
C ILE A 741 17.33 -39.46 8.97
N GLU A 742 18.59 -39.92 9.10
CA GLU A 742 19.38 -40.53 8.01
C GLU A 742 18.81 -41.84 7.48
N ASP A 743 18.16 -42.63 8.35
CA ASP A 743 17.53 -43.90 7.95
C ASP A 743 16.23 -43.66 7.16
N VAL A 744 15.55 -42.54 7.44
CA VAL A 744 14.29 -42.16 6.80
C VAL A 744 14.50 -41.56 5.41
N LEU A 745 15.68 -41.02 5.12
CA LEU A 745 16.02 -40.38 3.84
C LEU A 745 16.29 -41.39 2.70
N ASN A 746 16.38 -42.65 2.98
CA ASN A 746 16.58 -43.69 1.95
C ASN A 746 15.29 -44.09 1.24
N GLU A 747 14.13 -43.77 1.82
CA GLU A 747 12.79 -44.01 1.24
C GLU A 747 12.07 -42.69 0.93
N THR A 748 10.96 -42.79 0.19
CA THR A 748 10.11 -41.61 -0.07
C THR A 748 9.44 -41.18 1.22
N SER A 749 9.77 -40.00 1.73
CA SER A 749 9.37 -39.54 3.03
C SER A 749 8.64 -38.19 2.98
N CYS A 750 7.66 -38.02 3.84
CA CYS A 750 6.97 -36.76 4.08
C CYS A 750 7.10 -36.33 5.53
N PHE A 751 7.66 -35.15 5.77
CA PHE A 751 7.71 -34.53 7.09
C PHE A 751 6.63 -33.46 7.22
N LEU A 752 5.78 -33.61 8.23
CA LEU A 752 4.70 -32.68 8.55
C LEU A 752 5.11 -31.76 9.70
N PHE A 753 4.91 -30.47 9.50
CA PHE A 753 5.21 -29.42 10.46
C PHE A 753 3.96 -28.60 10.75
N SER A 754 3.63 -28.39 12.02
CA SER A 754 2.60 -27.44 12.44
C SER A 754 3.12 -25.99 12.47
N ASP A 755 4.44 -25.80 12.56
CA ASP A 755 5.09 -24.49 12.54
C ASP A 755 5.93 -24.29 11.27
N ASN A 756 5.61 -23.26 10.52
CA ASN A 756 6.34 -22.88 9.30
C ASN A 756 7.80 -22.46 9.56
N LYS A 757 8.14 -22.00 10.77
CA LYS A 757 9.55 -21.69 11.12
C LYS A 757 10.39 -22.95 11.21
N ASN A 758 9.84 -24.00 11.81
CA ASN A 758 10.49 -25.30 11.90
C ASN A 758 10.63 -25.93 10.50
N LEU A 759 9.59 -25.84 9.67
CA LEU A 759 9.64 -26.25 8.28
C LEU A 759 10.74 -25.51 7.51
N ALA A 760 10.82 -24.18 7.65
CA ALA A 760 11.83 -23.37 6.96
C ALA A 760 13.26 -23.64 7.49
N LYS A 761 13.42 -23.96 8.77
CA LYS A 761 14.70 -24.35 9.36
C LYS A 761 15.15 -25.68 8.77
N PHE A 762 14.30 -26.67 8.78
CA PHE A 762 14.56 -28.01 8.24
C PHE A 762 14.87 -27.96 6.74
N TYR A 763 14.14 -27.16 5.96
CA TYR A 763 14.44 -26.97 4.54
C TYR A 763 15.85 -26.40 4.29
N ARG A 764 16.33 -25.47 5.12
CA ARG A 764 17.68 -24.90 4.97
C ARG A 764 18.78 -25.94 5.22
N GLU A 765 18.54 -26.86 6.15
CA GLU A 765 19.47 -27.94 6.45
C GLU A 765 19.60 -28.94 5.28
N PHE A 766 18.52 -29.15 4.53
CA PHE A 766 18.48 -30.15 3.46
C PHE A 766 18.55 -29.57 2.03
N SER A 767 18.39 -28.26 1.85
CA SER A 767 18.39 -27.62 0.51
C SER A 767 19.75 -27.71 -0.22
N GLY A 768 20.85 -28.02 0.47
CA GLY A 768 22.19 -28.23 -0.10
C GLY A 768 22.51 -29.68 -0.43
N THR A 769 21.64 -30.63 -0.16
CA THR A 769 21.86 -32.07 -0.45
C THR A 769 21.35 -32.43 -1.85
N ASN A 770 21.90 -33.50 -2.42
CA ASN A 770 21.51 -34.01 -3.76
C ASN A 770 20.08 -34.62 -3.80
N HIS A 771 19.27 -34.38 -2.79
CA HIS A 771 17.90 -34.90 -2.72
C HIS A 771 16.90 -33.98 -3.44
N ASN A 772 15.97 -34.59 -4.17
CA ASN A 772 14.84 -33.88 -4.78
C ASN A 772 13.83 -33.50 -3.69
N VAL A 773 14.07 -32.35 -3.03
CA VAL A 773 13.24 -31.84 -1.93
C VAL A 773 12.15 -30.95 -2.49
N VAL A 774 10.90 -31.22 -2.12
CA VAL A 774 9.75 -30.35 -2.41
C VAL A 774 9.18 -29.85 -1.10
N VAL A 775 8.91 -28.55 -1.03
CA VAL A 775 8.23 -27.92 0.10
C VAL A 775 6.79 -27.60 -0.29
N TYR A 776 5.84 -27.94 0.60
CA TYR A 776 4.44 -27.56 0.47
C TYR A 776 3.91 -27.07 1.81
N SER A 777 3.38 -25.84 1.84
CA SER A 777 2.82 -25.25 3.06
C SER A 777 1.58 -24.43 2.74
N HIS A 778 0.63 -24.39 3.66
CA HIS A 778 -0.56 -23.52 3.58
C HIS A 778 -0.19 -22.03 3.54
N SER A 779 0.93 -21.64 4.16
CA SER A 779 1.45 -20.28 4.11
C SER A 779 2.18 -19.94 2.81
N MET A 780 2.49 -20.96 1.99
CA MET A 780 2.98 -20.73 0.65
C MET A 780 1.91 -20.06 -0.17
N LYS A 781 2.36 -19.24 -1.07
CA LYS A 781 1.51 -18.61 -2.03
C LYS A 781 0.93 -19.68 -2.99
N PRO A 782 -0.34 -19.58 -3.51
CA PRO A 782 -0.94 -20.64 -4.34
C PRO A 782 -0.10 -21.11 -5.53
N ASN A 783 0.62 -20.25 -6.29
CA ASN A 783 1.45 -20.79 -7.37
C ASN A 783 2.69 -21.55 -6.89
N GLN A 784 3.25 -21.18 -5.74
CA GLN A 784 4.29 -22.00 -5.11
C GLN A 784 3.69 -23.36 -4.73
N ARG A 785 2.47 -23.36 -4.15
CA ARG A 785 1.73 -24.59 -3.88
C ARG A 785 1.47 -25.37 -5.15
N PHE A 786 0.97 -24.71 -6.21
CA PHE A 786 0.73 -25.35 -7.50
C PHE A 786 2.03 -25.86 -8.15
N SER A 787 3.11 -25.08 -8.10
CA SER A 787 4.44 -25.51 -8.55
C SER A 787 4.93 -26.71 -7.75
N ALA A 788 4.77 -26.69 -6.45
CA ALA A 788 5.09 -27.82 -5.55
C ALA A 788 4.21 -29.04 -5.88
N LEU A 789 2.89 -28.88 -6.04
CA LEU A 789 1.97 -29.94 -6.48
C LEU A 789 2.37 -30.57 -7.81
N ASN A 790 2.71 -29.76 -8.78
CA ASN A 790 3.20 -30.24 -10.07
C ASN A 790 4.54 -30.95 -9.96
N ALA A 791 5.42 -30.50 -9.07
CA ALA A 791 6.69 -31.15 -8.80
C ALA A 791 6.46 -32.50 -8.10
N ILE A 792 5.57 -32.58 -7.14
CA ILE A 792 5.19 -33.85 -6.47
C ILE A 792 4.64 -34.84 -7.48
N ARG A 793 3.72 -34.39 -8.33
CA ARG A 793 3.09 -35.25 -9.35
C ARG A 793 4.05 -35.74 -10.43
N ARG A 794 4.87 -34.84 -10.99
CA ARG A 794 5.72 -35.15 -12.16
C ARG A 794 7.05 -35.80 -11.80
N LYS A 795 7.62 -35.44 -10.65
CA LYS A 795 8.98 -35.81 -10.25
C LYS A 795 9.04 -36.82 -9.12
N LYS A 796 7.89 -37.10 -8.44
CA LYS A 796 7.81 -37.91 -7.22
C LYS A 796 9.03 -37.63 -6.32
N PRO A 797 9.03 -36.52 -5.54
CA PRO A 797 10.19 -36.15 -4.74
C PRO A 797 10.54 -37.26 -3.76
N LYS A 798 11.80 -37.42 -3.47
CA LYS A 798 12.22 -38.31 -2.39
C LYS A 798 11.89 -37.75 -1.02
N LEU A 799 11.84 -36.43 -0.90
CA LEU A 799 11.53 -35.74 0.34
C LEU A 799 10.48 -34.66 0.13
N LEU A 800 9.34 -34.81 0.78
CA LEU A 800 8.31 -33.78 0.88
C LEU A 800 8.31 -33.16 2.28
N LEU A 801 8.51 -31.86 2.35
CA LEU A 801 8.32 -31.08 3.58
C LEU A 801 6.98 -30.36 3.51
N SER A 802 6.06 -30.67 4.39
CA SER A 802 4.68 -30.16 4.30
C SER A 802 4.22 -29.58 5.63
N SER A 803 3.37 -28.57 5.59
CA SER A 803 2.62 -28.13 6.76
C SER A 803 1.47 -29.11 7.04
N THR A 804 1.01 -29.16 8.28
CA THR A 804 -0.08 -30.05 8.68
C THR A 804 -1.43 -29.71 8.02
N ASN A 805 -1.63 -28.46 7.64
CA ASN A 805 -2.86 -28.00 6.96
C ASN A 805 -2.77 -28.17 5.43
N THR A 806 -2.77 -29.39 4.91
CA THR A 806 -2.49 -29.66 3.50
C THR A 806 -3.48 -30.54 2.76
N ASP A 807 -4.61 -30.91 3.38
CA ASP A 807 -5.71 -31.66 2.75
C ASP A 807 -5.23 -32.92 2.00
N GLY A 808 -4.43 -33.74 2.65
CA GLY A 808 -3.97 -35.02 2.12
C GLY A 808 -2.91 -34.95 1.02
N ILE A 809 -2.19 -33.84 0.86
CA ILE A 809 -1.07 -33.71 -0.10
C ILE A 809 -0.02 -34.83 0.03
N PRO A 810 0.33 -35.29 1.24
CA PRO A 810 1.27 -36.40 1.38
C PRO A 810 0.92 -37.65 0.58
N ASN A 811 -0.36 -37.91 0.29
CA ASN A 811 -0.83 -39.09 -0.45
C ASN A 811 -0.38 -39.13 -1.89
N LEU A 812 -0.04 -38.01 -2.44
CA LEU A 812 0.46 -37.92 -3.80
C LEU A 812 1.82 -38.61 -3.96
N LEU A 813 2.48 -38.92 -2.84
CA LEU A 813 3.74 -39.66 -2.84
C LEU A 813 3.54 -41.17 -3.10
N GLY A 814 2.34 -41.71 -2.84
CA GLY A 814 2.02 -43.14 -3.01
C GLY A 814 1.92 -43.92 -1.71
N GLU A 815 1.51 -45.17 -1.80
CA GLU A 815 1.21 -46.05 -0.66
C GLU A 815 2.43 -46.45 0.18
N GLU A 816 3.63 -46.33 -0.37
CA GLU A 816 4.88 -46.71 0.29
C GLU A 816 5.57 -45.54 1.01
N ALA A 817 4.97 -44.36 0.99
CA ALA A 817 5.58 -43.20 1.62
C ALA A 817 5.48 -43.23 3.15
N GLN A 818 6.58 -42.88 3.81
CA GLN A 818 6.61 -42.66 5.26
C GLN A 818 6.16 -41.26 5.60
N ILE A 819 5.30 -41.09 6.61
CA ILE A 819 4.85 -39.79 7.10
C ILE A 819 5.42 -39.60 8.51
N SER A 820 6.19 -38.53 8.68
CA SER A 820 6.76 -38.12 9.96
C SER A 820 6.12 -36.83 10.45
N ILE A 821 5.60 -36.81 11.66
CA ILE A 821 5.10 -35.61 12.34
C ILE A 821 6.26 -35.04 13.14
N SER A 822 6.76 -33.87 12.68
CA SER A 822 8.04 -33.31 13.15
C SER A 822 7.91 -32.35 14.31
N ASP A 823 6.74 -31.75 14.52
CA ASP A 823 6.48 -30.89 15.67
C ASP A 823 5.06 -31.10 16.21
N SER A 824 4.82 -30.63 17.43
CA SER A 824 3.54 -30.84 18.12
C SER A 824 2.40 -30.14 17.40
N PRO A 825 1.36 -30.85 16.90
CA PRO A 825 0.18 -30.25 16.32
C PRO A 825 -0.65 -29.51 17.36
N LEU A 826 -1.43 -28.52 16.91
CA LEU A 826 -2.33 -27.77 17.78
C LEU A 826 -3.69 -28.47 17.96
N THR A 827 -4.13 -29.19 16.94
CA THR A 827 -5.44 -29.87 16.97
C THR A 827 -5.40 -31.23 16.29
N LEU A 828 -6.36 -32.10 16.66
CA LEU A 828 -6.59 -33.36 15.96
C LEU A 828 -6.98 -33.12 14.49
N PHE A 829 -7.74 -32.06 14.21
CA PHE A 829 -8.20 -31.74 12.83
C PHE A 829 -7.05 -31.29 11.95
N GLU A 830 -6.01 -30.68 12.51
CA GLU A 830 -4.77 -30.36 11.80
C GLU A 830 -4.07 -31.61 11.28
N LEU A 831 -4.05 -32.68 12.09
CA LEU A 831 -3.52 -33.98 11.68
C LEU A 831 -4.47 -34.68 10.69
N LEU A 832 -5.78 -34.66 10.91
CA LEU A 832 -6.76 -35.26 10.01
C LEU A 832 -6.73 -34.60 8.64
N ASP A 833 -6.56 -33.29 8.56
CA ASP A 833 -6.45 -32.57 7.30
C ASP A 833 -5.18 -33.00 6.52
N ALA A 834 -4.08 -33.19 7.21
CA ALA A 834 -2.81 -33.58 6.60
C ALA A 834 -2.82 -35.05 6.11
N VAL A 835 -3.48 -35.94 6.86
CA VAL A 835 -3.42 -37.39 6.64
C VAL A 835 -4.78 -38.01 6.29
N SER A 836 -5.79 -37.22 5.89
CA SER A 836 -7.15 -37.71 5.63
C SER A 836 -7.28 -38.45 4.30
N PHE A 837 -7.77 -39.68 4.33
CA PHE A 837 -7.87 -40.55 3.18
C PHE A 837 -9.04 -41.47 3.10
N ASP A 838 -9.29 -41.89 1.85
CA ASP A 838 -9.96 -43.13 1.47
C ASP A 838 -8.88 -44.17 1.08
N GLY A 839 -7.92 -44.46 1.95
CA GLY A 839 -6.84 -45.38 1.61
C GLY A 839 -6.03 -45.88 2.82
N THR A 840 -5.18 -46.85 2.61
CA THR A 840 -4.24 -47.42 3.58
C THR A 840 -2.96 -46.61 3.58
N PHE A 841 -2.56 -46.13 4.75
CA PHE A 841 -1.22 -45.54 4.96
C PHE A 841 -0.31 -46.56 5.59
N GLN A 842 0.92 -46.54 5.17
CA GLN A 842 1.83 -47.56 5.63
C GLN A 842 2.56 -47.23 6.92
N ILE A 843 3.00 -46.03 7.14
CA ILE A 843 3.89 -45.74 8.28
C ILE A 843 3.71 -44.30 8.80
N LEU A 844 3.32 -44.19 10.08
CA LEU A 844 3.26 -42.92 10.79
C LEU A 844 4.38 -42.88 11.85
N ASN A 845 5.29 -41.92 11.74
CA ASN A 845 6.37 -41.71 12.68
C ASN A 845 6.17 -40.37 13.44
N LEU A 846 6.49 -40.35 14.74
CA LEU A 846 6.44 -39.14 15.56
C LEU A 846 7.86 -38.67 15.88
N SER A 847 8.26 -37.56 15.31
CA SER A 847 9.60 -36.99 15.51
C SER A 847 9.64 -35.88 16.57
N PHE A 848 8.50 -35.42 17.09
CA PHE A 848 8.44 -34.42 18.15
C PHE A 848 8.57 -35.04 19.56
N THR A 849 9.07 -34.26 20.51
CA THR A 849 9.34 -34.66 21.90
C THR A 849 8.30 -34.07 22.86
N GLN A 850 8.37 -34.52 24.15
CA GLN A 850 7.56 -33.86 25.19
C GLN A 850 7.90 -32.38 25.36
N ASP A 851 9.16 -32.00 25.18
CA ASP A 851 9.60 -30.61 25.26
C ASP A 851 8.96 -29.74 24.14
N ASP A 852 8.74 -30.31 22.96
CA ASP A 852 8.02 -29.63 21.88
C ASP A 852 6.55 -29.37 22.25
N VAL A 853 5.91 -30.32 22.93
CA VAL A 853 4.53 -30.15 23.43
C VAL A 853 4.48 -29.07 24.51
N ILE A 854 5.42 -29.06 25.44
CA ILE A 854 5.51 -28.03 26.51
C ILE A 854 5.74 -26.64 25.88
N LYS A 855 6.65 -26.53 24.92
CA LYS A 855 6.90 -25.30 24.21
C LYS A 855 5.65 -24.79 23.50
N ARG A 856 4.87 -25.67 22.88
CA ARG A 856 3.62 -25.29 22.22
C ARG A 856 2.56 -24.81 23.21
N LYS A 857 2.48 -25.42 24.39
CA LYS A 857 1.59 -24.95 25.47
C LYS A 857 1.95 -23.54 25.94
N LEU A 858 3.26 -23.23 26.03
CA LEU A 858 3.73 -21.88 26.38
C LEU A 858 3.37 -20.86 25.29
N GLU A 859 3.54 -21.22 24.02
CA GLU A 859 3.17 -20.35 22.89
C GLU A 859 1.67 -19.98 22.87
N ILE A 860 0.79 -20.96 23.17
CA ILE A 860 -0.64 -20.71 23.33
C ILE A 860 -0.90 -19.76 24.52
N GLY A 861 -0.19 -19.93 25.63
CA GLY A 861 -0.28 -19.05 26.79
C GLY A 861 0.11 -17.61 26.49
N GLU A 862 1.12 -17.39 25.64
CA GLU A 862 1.55 -16.05 25.22
C GLU A 862 0.56 -15.38 24.25
N LEU A 863 -0.02 -16.14 23.33
CA LEU A 863 -1.04 -15.62 22.39
C LEU A 863 -2.35 -15.29 23.10
N PHE A 864 -2.69 -16.04 24.14
CA PHE A 864 -3.92 -15.91 24.90
C PHE A 864 -3.60 -15.79 26.40
N PRO A 865 -3.26 -14.58 26.88
CA PRO A 865 -2.91 -14.36 28.28
C PRO A 865 -4.09 -14.71 29.21
N ASP A 866 -3.80 -15.13 30.45
CA ASP A 866 -4.82 -15.33 31.45
C ASP A 866 -4.99 -14.10 32.37
N ILE A 867 -6.09 -14.08 33.11
CA ILE A 867 -6.42 -12.96 33.99
C ILE A 867 -5.38 -12.79 35.10
N GLY A 868 -4.79 -13.87 35.62
CA GLY A 868 -3.76 -13.80 36.63
C GLY A 868 -2.47 -13.13 36.16
N LEU A 869 -2.11 -13.31 34.90
CA LEU A 869 -1.00 -12.58 34.29
C LEU A 869 -1.33 -11.08 34.19
N ILE A 870 -2.53 -10.74 33.75
CA ILE A 870 -2.99 -9.35 33.65
C ILE A 870 -2.98 -8.66 35.04
N GLU A 871 -3.52 -9.31 36.07
CA GLU A 871 -3.53 -8.79 37.45
C GLU A 871 -2.11 -8.55 37.97
N ARG A 872 -1.17 -9.45 37.66
CA ARG A 872 0.23 -9.29 38.03
C ARG A 872 0.86 -8.08 37.35
N ILE A 873 0.64 -7.92 36.04
CA ILE A 873 1.14 -6.78 35.26
C ILE A 873 0.61 -5.47 35.84
N VAL A 874 -0.69 -5.35 36.09
CA VAL A 874 -1.31 -4.14 36.65
C VAL A 874 -0.73 -3.81 38.03
N ARG A 875 -0.52 -4.83 38.88
CA ARG A 875 0.05 -4.65 40.22
C ARG A 875 1.50 -4.15 40.20
N GLU A 876 2.31 -4.66 39.28
CA GLU A 876 3.74 -4.41 39.23
C GLU A 876 4.14 -3.16 38.44
N MET A 877 3.32 -2.72 37.50
CA MET A 877 3.64 -1.58 36.63
C MET A 877 3.22 -0.21 37.20
N GLY A 878 2.39 -0.24 38.26
CA GLY A 878 1.83 0.98 38.84
C GLY A 878 0.73 1.63 38.02
N PRO A 879 0.15 2.76 38.48
CA PRO A 879 -1.05 3.30 37.88
C PRO A 879 -0.83 3.99 36.53
N THR A 880 0.40 4.47 36.28
CA THR A 880 0.69 5.19 35.01
C THR A 880 2.12 4.93 34.57
N VAL A 881 2.32 4.57 33.30
CA VAL A 881 3.64 4.27 32.72
C VAL A 881 3.70 4.78 31.26
N GLN A 882 4.89 5.18 30.78
CA GLN A 882 5.10 5.51 29.37
C GLN A 882 4.89 4.25 28.51
N ILE A 883 4.10 4.34 27.41
CA ILE A 883 3.76 3.17 26.58
C ILE A 883 4.99 2.46 26.05
N ARG A 884 5.99 3.21 25.58
CA ARG A 884 7.23 2.62 25.06
C ARG A 884 8.01 1.90 26.15
N GLU A 885 8.09 2.50 27.32
CA GLU A 885 8.71 1.91 28.51
C GLU A 885 7.94 0.68 28.97
N PHE A 886 6.61 0.74 28.99
CA PHE A 886 5.73 -0.37 29.33
C PHE A 886 5.97 -1.59 28.44
N LEU A 887 5.98 -1.39 27.10
CA LEU A 887 6.23 -2.49 26.15
C LEU A 887 7.61 -3.12 26.34
N ASN A 888 8.63 -2.30 26.60
CA ASN A 888 9.98 -2.80 26.89
C ASN A 888 10.02 -3.59 28.21
N LEU A 889 9.42 -3.05 29.29
CA LEU A 889 9.35 -3.69 30.59
C LEU A 889 8.61 -5.05 30.52
N LEU A 890 7.56 -5.18 29.71
CA LEU A 890 6.89 -6.46 29.51
C LEU A 890 7.83 -7.53 28.94
N VAL A 891 8.72 -7.14 28.05
CA VAL A 891 9.72 -8.06 27.46
C VAL A 891 10.87 -8.32 28.44
N GLU A 892 11.41 -7.28 29.08
CA GLU A 892 12.52 -7.37 30.03
C GLU A 892 12.16 -8.21 31.27
N ARG A 893 10.95 -8.11 31.78
CA ARG A 893 10.44 -8.90 32.91
C ARG A 893 9.93 -10.28 32.54
N GLY A 894 10.00 -10.64 31.25
CA GLY A 894 9.57 -11.95 30.77
C GLY A 894 8.07 -12.16 30.70
N TYR A 895 7.24 -11.10 30.75
CA TYR A 895 5.79 -11.20 30.54
C TYR A 895 5.43 -11.39 29.07
N ALA A 896 6.30 -10.96 28.18
CA ALA A 896 6.17 -11.18 26.74
C ALA A 896 7.53 -11.59 26.14
N ARG A 897 7.51 -12.52 25.19
CA ARG A 897 8.71 -13.00 24.50
C ARG A 897 9.36 -11.94 23.60
N ASN A 898 8.55 -11.05 23.06
CA ASN A 898 8.97 -9.97 22.19
C ASN A 898 7.91 -8.86 22.15
N SER A 899 8.20 -7.78 21.41
CA SER A 899 7.30 -6.62 21.30
C SER A 899 5.94 -6.92 20.68
N SER A 900 5.80 -7.96 19.85
CA SER A 900 4.50 -8.34 19.27
C SER A 900 3.56 -8.91 20.33
N TYR A 901 4.09 -9.80 21.21
CA TYR A 901 3.32 -10.32 22.34
C TYR A 901 3.04 -9.25 23.41
N ALA A 902 3.98 -8.32 23.62
CA ALA A 902 3.74 -7.18 24.49
C ALA A 902 2.56 -6.32 24.03
N ARG A 903 2.38 -6.13 22.72
CA ARG A 903 1.23 -5.42 22.15
C ARG A 903 -0.09 -6.16 22.35
N ILE A 904 -0.09 -7.50 22.34
CA ILE A 904 -1.29 -8.29 22.66
C ILE A 904 -1.70 -8.01 24.12
N LEU A 905 -0.77 -8.03 25.05
CA LEU A 905 -1.03 -7.71 26.46
C LEU A 905 -1.55 -6.27 26.64
N LEU A 906 -0.98 -5.29 25.93
CA LEU A 906 -1.46 -3.91 25.93
C LEU A 906 -2.92 -3.84 25.47
N ARG A 907 -3.27 -4.50 24.36
CA ARG A 907 -4.64 -4.52 23.85
C ARG A 907 -5.63 -5.14 24.82
N VAL A 908 -5.28 -6.22 25.49
CA VAL A 908 -6.13 -6.83 26.53
C VAL A 908 -6.35 -5.86 27.68
N LEU A 909 -5.31 -5.14 28.12
CA LEU A 909 -5.44 -4.12 29.17
C LEU A 909 -6.37 -2.97 28.74
N GLU A 910 -6.32 -2.52 27.50
CA GLU A 910 -7.23 -1.52 26.95
C GLU A 910 -8.68 -2.01 26.94
N GLU A 911 -8.94 -3.25 26.53
CA GLU A 911 -10.27 -3.86 26.60
C GLU A 911 -10.80 -3.91 28.03
N LEU A 912 -9.92 -4.11 29.01
CA LEU A 912 -10.25 -4.14 30.44
C LEU A 912 -10.36 -2.74 31.06
N GLY A 913 -10.05 -1.67 30.35
CA GLY A 913 -10.26 -0.30 30.77
C GLY A 913 -9.03 0.59 30.92
N ALA A 914 -7.85 0.11 30.57
CA ALA A 914 -6.67 0.98 30.46
C ALA A 914 -6.89 2.06 29.40
N ARG A 915 -6.32 3.25 29.61
CA ARG A 915 -6.43 4.39 28.70
C ARG A 915 -5.06 4.89 28.27
N GLN A 916 -4.92 5.18 27.01
CA GLN A 916 -3.75 5.88 26.49
C GLN A 916 -4.01 7.39 26.54
N LEU A 917 -3.17 8.13 27.28
CA LEU A 917 -3.23 9.58 27.42
C LEU A 917 -1.81 10.15 27.26
N ASP A 918 -1.60 11.00 26.29
CA ASP A 918 -0.33 11.71 26.04
C ASP A 918 0.92 10.81 26.04
N GLY A 919 0.84 9.68 25.32
CA GLY A 919 1.93 8.71 25.23
C GLY A 919 2.16 7.88 26.49
N ARG A 920 1.30 8.04 27.50
CA ARG A 920 1.28 7.26 28.74
C ARG A 920 0.10 6.30 28.76
N LEU A 921 0.29 5.16 29.42
CA LEU A 921 -0.75 4.18 29.69
C LEU A 921 -1.22 4.37 31.13
N ASP A 922 -2.48 4.72 31.30
CA ASP A 922 -3.15 4.76 32.61
C ASP A 922 -3.81 3.41 32.87
N LEU A 923 -3.32 2.70 33.87
CA LEU A 923 -3.77 1.39 34.30
C LEU A 923 -4.79 1.47 35.46
N SER A 924 -5.05 2.66 36.00
CA SER A 924 -5.95 2.84 37.17
C SER A 924 -7.40 2.48 36.88
N GLY A 925 -7.80 2.51 35.61
CA GLY A 925 -9.14 2.14 35.13
C GLY A 925 -9.31 0.66 34.77
N VAL A 926 -8.27 -0.18 34.92
CA VAL A 926 -8.35 -1.60 34.59
C VAL A 926 -9.22 -2.35 35.62
N ASP A 927 -10.31 -2.94 35.10
CA ASP A 927 -11.19 -3.81 35.87
C ASP A 927 -11.14 -5.22 35.33
N THR A 928 -10.47 -6.12 36.06
CA THR A 928 -10.28 -7.52 35.68
C THR A 928 -11.57 -8.35 35.73
N ARG A 929 -12.67 -7.77 36.22
CA ARG A 929 -14.01 -8.39 36.16
C ARG A 929 -14.75 -8.09 34.84
N ARG A 930 -14.23 -7.17 34.02
CA ARG A 930 -14.78 -6.91 32.68
C ARG A 930 -14.50 -8.09 31.76
N ASN A 931 -15.43 -8.35 30.87
CA ASN A 931 -15.22 -9.33 29.81
C ASN A 931 -14.28 -8.76 28.75
N SER A 932 -13.25 -9.52 28.44
CA SER A 932 -12.40 -9.31 27.28
C SER A 932 -12.62 -10.44 26.30
N LEU A 933 -12.87 -10.12 25.04
CA LEU A 933 -13.05 -11.13 23.98
C LEU A 933 -11.82 -12.03 23.86
N ARG A 934 -10.62 -11.44 23.97
CA ARG A 934 -9.35 -12.17 23.89
C ARG A 934 -9.15 -13.14 25.07
N LEU A 935 -9.54 -12.76 26.28
CA LEU A 935 -9.49 -13.65 27.45
C LEU A 935 -10.49 -14.80 27.32
N SER A 936 -11.69 -14.55 26.80
CA SER A 936 -12.72 -15.56 26.55
C SER A 936 -12.25 -16.58 25.51
N GLU A 937 -11.77 -16.11 24.36
CA GLU A 937 -11.15 -17.00 23.34
C GLU A 937 -9.99 -17.79 23.92
N GLY A 938 -9.10 -17.15 24.69
CA GLY A 938 -7.93 -17.78 25.29
C GLY A 938 -8.27 -18.91 26.27
N LYS A 939 -9.36 -18.76 26.99
CA LYS A 939 -9.85 -19.84 27.90
C LYS A 939 -10.23 -21.10 27.11
N LEU A 940 -11.02 -20.95 26.05
CA LEU A 940 -11.43 -22.07 25.20
C LEU A 940 -10.26 -22.72 24.45
N GLU A 941 -9.28 -21.91 23.97
CA GLU A 941 -8.05 -22.43 23.34
C GLU A 941 -7.23 -23.29 24.30
N LYS A 942 -7.00 -22.78 25.52
CA LYS A 942 -6.20 -23.52 26.54
C LYS A 942 -6.88 -24.81 26.94
N LEU A 943 -8.18 -24.78 27.23
CA LEU A 943 -8.94 -25.98 27.60
C LEU A 943 -8.92 -27.01 26.49
N TYR A 944 -9.12 -26.61 25.26
CA TYR A 944 -9.07 -27.51 24.11
C TYR A 944 -7.69 -28.14 23.96
N PHE A 945 -6.60 -27.34 24.00
CA PHE A 945 -5.25 -27.85 23.85
C PHE A 945 -4.85 -28.76 25.02
N GLU A 946 -5.21 -28.43 26.26
CA GLU A 946 -4.92 -29.28 27.44
C GLU A 946 -5.60 -30.64 27.32
N ARG A 947 -6.89 -30.68 26.93
CA ARG A 947 -7.58 -31.95 26.71
C ARG A 947 -6.97 -32.76 25.57
N PHE A 948 -6.57 -32.12 24.48
CA PHE A 948 -5.88 -32.75 23.35
C PHE A 948 -4.51 -33.30 23.77
N VAL A 949 -3.71 -32.53 24.53
CA VAL A 949 -2.43 -32.98 25.07
C VAL A 949 -2.59 -34.15 26.00
N GLU A 950 -3.49 -34.09 26.99
CA GLU A 950 -3.71 -35.14 27.97
C GLU A 950 -4.20 -36.44 27.33
N ARG A 951 -5.14 -36.37 26.43
CA ARG A 951 -5.75 -37.56 25.81
C ARG A 951 -4.89 -38.23 24.75
N PHE A 952 -4.13 -37.44 23.98
CA PHE A 952 -3.49 -37.97 22.79
C PHE A 952 -2.00 -37.71 22.66
N LEU A 953 -1.54 -36.47 22.82
CA LEU A 953 -0.13 -36.15 22.57
C LEU A 953 0.82 -36.77 23.57
N LEU A 954 0.47 -36.81 24.86
CA LEU A 954 1.27 -37.45 25.90
C LEU A 954 1.29 -39.00 25.78
N GLN A 955 0.27 -39.58 25.13
CA GLN A 955 0.27 -41.02 24.81
C GLN A 955 1.04 -41.34 23.52
N ARG A 956 1.61 -40.30 22.86
CA ARG A 956 2.42 -40.41 21.65
C ARG A 956 1.67 -41.17 20.52
N ALA A 957 2.39 -42.09 19.83
CA ALA A 957 1.86 -42.80 18.68
C ALA A 957 0.52 -43.49 18.93
N LYS A 958 0.33 -44.13 20.08
CA LYS A 958 -0.93 -44.85 20.44
C LYS A 958 -2.11 -43.89 20.59
N GLY A 959 -1.89 -42.73 21.22
CA GLY A 959 -2.93 -41.71 21.42
C GLY A 959 -3.36 -41.10 20.11
N ILE A 960 -2.40 -40.68 19.27
CA ILE A 960 -2.66 -40.09 17.98
C ILE A 960 -3.34 -41.10 17.05
N TYR A 961 -2.85 -42.34 16.98
CA TYR A 961 -3.49 -43.39 16.19
C TYR A 961 -4.96 -43.62 16.61
N LYS A 962 -5.24 -43.68 17.91
CA LYS A 962 -6.59 -43.80 18.43
C LYS A 962 -7.48 -42.61 18.00
N ALA A 963 -6.93 -41.39 18.00
CA ALA A 963 -7.66 -40.19 17.59
C ALA A 963 -7.95 -40.19 16.09
N LEU A 964 -6.97 -40.60 15.28
CA LEU A 964 -7.10 -40.58 13.82
C LEU A 964 -8.02 -41.69 13.31
N SER A 965 -7.88 -42.93 13.82
CA SER A 965 -8.55 -44.11 13.28
C SER A 965 -9.96 -44.37 13.82
N ASN A 966 -10.36 -43.74 14.93
CA ASN A 966 -11.66 -43.98 15.53
C ASN A 966 -12.59 -42.75 15.46
N PRO A 967 -13.65 -42.78 14.64
CA PRO A 967 -14.59 -41.65 14.50
C PRO A 967 -15.39 -41.34 15.77
N ARG A 968 -15.48 -42.29 16.74
CA ARG A 968 -16.21 -42.11 17.99
C ARG A 968 -15.38 -41.38 19.08
N VAL A 969 -14.08 -41.29 18.88
CA VAL A 969 -13.18 -40.59 19.81
C VAL A 969 -13.13 -39.13 19.49
N VAL A 970 -13.59 -38.30 20.41
CA VAL A 970 -13.52 -36.82 20.38
C VAL A 970 -12.41 -36.40 21.33
N ILE A 971 -11.88 -35.22 21.13
CA ILE A 971 -10.75 -34.67 21.94
C ILE A 971 -11.19 -34.41 23.35
#